data_9e581826b6c04a285f32146abf83daec
#
_entry.id   9e581826b6c04a285f32146abf83daec
#
_cell.length_a   1.000
_cell.length_b   1.000
_cell.length_c   1.000
_cell.angle_alpha   90.00
_cell.angle_beta   90.00
_cell.angle_gamma   90.00
#
_symmetry.space_group_name_H-M   'P 1'
#
loop_
_entity.id
_entity.type
_entity.pdbx_description
1 polymer ?
#
loop_
_entity_poly.entity_id
_entity_poly.type
_entity_poly.pdbx_seq_one_letter_code
_entity_poly.pdbx_strand_id
1 'polypeptide(L)'
;YLGGVQTIGLTATATPTVRDDICELLNLKQPRVFVTGFARTNLRFSVTPCNNDVAKQNALRDYLAKQPGAGIIYGATRKRCEEIAEWLPEKTGRKVGVYHAGMHPDERRRVQESFMKGDLSAIVATNAFGMGIDKSDIRFVVHYNMPGSLEAYYQEAGRAGRDGGTSQCLLLFAYSDRQIQEFFIENRYPSRETVKKVYEYLLSREEDPIELTLDQVREAIGVRDGSEAIGTSETLLSKAGALRRLDASANQAVLRIDSDVPTLLDFLPREAKLKRQVMTAIEKIVGPRRGEDVFVRLSYLATRAGVERVQLTRTLRELTKLKSFDYIPPFRGRAVHIMRRDVPFNQLKIDFEELARRKQAEYEKLDSVIQFARSTSCRQHVILNYFGDPNAENCGRCDHCDPAGDCMPKVDPSKLASNLTTAKTLGESGSVGALSEQAGIDMAALTTAIRVILSGVTRTHGRLGKNLISQMLAGSKNKKVTQLRLSRLSTYGMLTGMKQGELTDAMDSLLTVGLLDQKELNERRPTVHMTDLGRQVMNGHVPLPPSLQLKFPLAKKLAKVASKIESGDVAEEEPLTSNDAEELLDQDLSDRIKRFRRKRSAALNVAPHRILSESTIKRVIQSKPANATQLEAVSGISSEFIEAYGSDLLELIANTLAEHEIDCPPKSATPPSNHQVEPSESAESPAVDPRPSPAADRPTEKVVDPSAWRNEYWTWKLCRDGYTLQQISEIRGESTEVLVDHLIAAARAGQTIDPAWADTPANAKRLR
;
A
#
# COMPACT_ATOMS: atom_id res chain seq x y z
N TYR A 1 23.85 -28.10 -1.22
CA TYR A 1 25.02 -28.17 -0.35
C TYR A 1 24.93 -29.31 0.66
N LEU A 2 23.77 -29.56 1.26
CA LEU A 2 23.61 -30.54 2.34
C LEU A 2 23.04 -31.90 1.90
N GLY A 3 22.70 -32.08 0.61
CA GLY A 3 22.35 -33.36 0.01
C GLY A 3 21.26 -34.15 0.75
N GLY A 4 19.98 -33.79 0.62
CA GLY A 4 18.87 -34.64 1.06
C GLY A 4 18.69 -34.77 2.58
N VAL A 5 19.15 -33.80 3.38
CA VAL A 5 18.98 -33.76 4.83
C VAL A 5 17.50 -33.57 5.17
N GLN A 6 17.02 -34.30 6.18
CA GLN A 6 15.67 -34.10 6.73
C GLN A 6 15.53 -32.67 7.25
N THR A 7 14.54 -31.95 6.74
CA THR A 7 14.31 -30.54 7.06
C THR A 7 13.01 -30.39 7.84
N ILE A 8 13.04 -29.59 8.92
CA ILE A 8 11.87 -29.20 9.71
C ILE A 8 11.77 -27.69 9.66
N GLY A 9 10.64 -27.16 9.22
CA GLY A 9 10.30 -25.75 9.27
C GLY A 9 9.46 -25.43 10.50
N LEU A 10 9.89 -24.46 11.33
CA LEU A 10 9.15 -24.01 12.50
C LEU A 10 8.90 -22.50 12.39
N THR A 11 7.67 -22.07 12.63
CA THR A 11 7.30 -20.66 12.68
C THR A 11 6.21 -20.42 13.72
N ALA A 12 6.23 -19.25 14.34
CA ALA A 12 5.20 -18.86 15.31
C ALA A 12 3.93 -18.33 14.64
N THR A 13 4.06 -17.77 13.44
CA THR A 13 2.98 -17.10 12.71
C THR A 13 3.19 -17.29 11.21
N ALA A 14 2.27 -17.97 10.54
CA ALA A 14 2.27 -18.11 9.09
C ALA A 14 0.82 -18.17 8.59
N THR A 15 0.48 -17.30 7.63
CA THR A 15 -0.77 -17.41 6.90
C THR A 15 -0.78 -18.68 6.03
N PRO A 16 -1.93 -19.16 5.55
CA PRO A 16 -1.98 -20.31 4.65
C PRO A 16 -1.01 -20.18 3.47
N THR A 17 -1.01 -19.04 2.78
CA THR A 17 -0.10 -18.76 1.66
C THR A 17 1.37 -18.85 2.05
N VAL A 18 1.74 -18.26 3.21
CA VAL A 18 3.14 -18.32 3.69
C VAL A 18 3.56 -19.75 4.05
N ARG A 19 2.63 -20.58 4.53
CA ARG A 19 2.92 -22.01 4.79
C ARG A 19 3.24 -22.76 3.49
N ASP A 20 2.48 -22.48 2.44
CA ASP A 20 2.70 -23.09 1.10
C ASP A 20 4.05 -22.62 0.53
N ASP A 21 4.35 -21.33 0.60
CA ASP A 21 5.64 -20.74 0.21
C ASP A 21 6.83 -21.39 0.96
N ILE A 22 6.69 -21.63 2.27
CA ILE A 22 7.75 -22.30 3.06
C ILE A 22 7.97 -23.71 2.54
N CYS A 23 6.91 -24.47 2.27
CA CYS A 23 7.01 -25.83 1.75
C CYS A 23 7.71 -25.87 0.39
N GLU A 24 7.39 -24.93 -0.49
CA GLU A 24 7.98 -24.80 -1.82
C GLU A 24 9.45 -24.38 -1.75
N LEU A 25 9.75 -23.27 -1.06
CA LEU A 25 11.11 -22.70 -0.95
C LEU A 25 12.11 -23.65 -0.29
N LEU A 26 11.65 -24.43 0.70
CA LEU A 26 12.48 -25.46 1.33
C LEU A 26 12.46 -26.79 0.58
N ASN A 27 11.75 -26.88 -0.54
CA ASN A 27 11.59 -28.09 -1.35
C ASN A 27 11.21 -29.32 -0.50
N LEU A 28 10.23 -29.12 0.42
CA LEU A 28 9.76 -30.17 1.30
C LEU A 28 8.91 -31.18 0.54
N LYS A 29 9.33 -32.44 0.50
CA LYS A 29 8.60 -33.52 -0.19
C LYS A 29 7.52 -34.09 0.75
N GLN A 30 6.25 -33.89 0.41
CA GLN A 30 5.08 -34.36 1.17
C GLN A 30 5.19 -34.03 2.67
N PRO A 31 5.34 -32.72 3.04
CA PRO A 31 5.53 -32.36 4.42
C PRO A 31 4.25 -32.62 5.22
N ARG A 32 4.42 -33.03 6.49
CA ARG A 32 3.33 -33.01 7.46
C ARG A 32 3.24 -31.61 8.05
N VAL A 33 2.10 -30.94 7.85
CA VAL A 33 1.86 -29.59 8.38
C VAL A 33 1.06 -29.71 9.67
N PHE A 34 1.58 -29.16 10.77
CA PHE A 34 0.91 -29.13 12.07
C PHE A 34 0.60 -27.67 12.41
N VAL A 35 -0.67 -27.36 12.62
CA VAL A 35 -1.15 -26.07 13.07
C VAL A 35 -1.79 -26.26 14.44
N THR A 36 -1.13 -25.80 15.50
CA THR A 36 -1.58 -26.02 16.89
C THR A 36 -2.53 -24.92 17.39
N GLY A 37 -2.88 -23.96 16.53
CA GLY A 37 -3.67 -22.78 16.88
C GLY A 37 -2.80 -21.57 17.22
N PHE A 38 -3.38 -20.39 17.04
CA PHE A 38 -2.70 -19.10 17.26
C PHE A 38 -3.25 -18.36 18.49
N ALA A 39 -4.31 -18.86 19.12
CA ALA A 39 -5.00 -18.16 20.21
C ALA A 39 -4.12 -17.97 21.45
N ARG A 40 -3.93 -16.72 21.86
CA ARG A 40 -3.27 -16.34 23.11
C ARG A 40 -4.34 -15.89 24.12
N THR A 41 -4.78 -16.82 24.94
CA THR A 41 -5.93 -16.63 25.85
C THR A 41 -5.67 -15.66 27.01
N ASN A 42 -4.44 -15.31 27.28
CA ASN A 42 -4.02 -14.36 28.31
C ASN A 42 -3.80 -12.92 27.77
N LEU A 43 -3.91 -12.71 26.45
CA LEU A 43 -3.76 -11.38 25.86
C LEU A 43 -5.14 -10.72 25.65
N ARG A 44 -5.21 -9.45 26.02
CA ARG A 44 -6.37 -8.58 25.80
C ARG A 44 -6.04 -7.55 24.73
N PHE A 45 -6.68 -7.64 23.58
CA PHE A 45 -6.47 -6.72 22.45
C PHE A 45 -7.44 -5.57 22.53
N SER A 46 -6.94 -4.35 22.29
CA SER A 46 -7.75 -3.13 22.21
C SER A 46 -7.20 -2.17 21.15
N VAL A 47 -8.10 -1.39 20.55
CA VAL A 47 -7.77 -0.35 19.57
C VAL A 47 -8.39 0.97 20.03
N THR A 48 -7.57 2.00 20.18
CA THR A 48 -8.04 3.35 20.47
C THR A 48 -7.89 4.21 19.22
N PRO A 49 -8.98 4.62 18.57
CA PRO A 49 -8.93 5.54 17.45
C PRO A 49 -8.37 6.90 17.90
N CYS A 50 -7.43 7.44 17.15
CA CYS A 50 -6.81 8.74 17.39
C CYS A 50 -6.78 9.54 16.09
N ASN A 51 -7.21 10.79 16.13
CA ASN A 51 -7.24 11.63 14.93
C ASN A 51 -5.94 12.40 14.67
N ASN A 52 -5.04 12.46 15.65
CA ASN A 52 -3.74 13.12 15.52
C ASN A 52 -2.77 12.67 16.63
N ASP A 53 -1.54 13.18 16.57
CA ASP A 53 -0.46 12.82 17.49
C ASP A 53 -0.74 13.26 18.94
N VAL A 54 -1.36 14.40 19.14
CA VAL A 54 -1.74 14.88 20.50
C VAL A 54 -2.75 13.93 21.15
N ALA A 55 -3.72 13.42 20.38
CA ALA A 55 -4.68 12.44 20.87
C ALA A 55 -3.97 11.12 21.26
N LYS A 56 -2.95 10.70 20.50
CA LYS A 56 -2.13 9.52 20.85
C LYS A 56 -1.32 9.73 22.12
N GLN A 57 -0.70 10.90 22.28
CA GLN A 57 0.08 11.23 23.49
C GLN A 57 -0.81 11.20 24.74
N ASN A 58 -1.99 11.79 24.67
CA ASN A 58 -2.95 11.77 25.77
C ASN A 58 -3.43 10.34 26.06
N ALA A 59 -3.82 9.58 25.04
CA ALA A 59 -4.26 8.20 25.19
C ALA A 59 -3.15 7.31 25.81
N LEU A 60 -1.90 7.48 25.38
CA LEU A 60 -0.76 6.74 25.93
C LEU A 60 -0.53 7.11 27.40
N ARG A 61 -0.51 8.42 27.74
CA ARG A 61 -0.37 8.89 29.12
C ARG A 61 -1.45 8.29 30.03
N ASP A 62 -2.71 8.42 29.63
CA ASP A 62 -3.86 7.98 30.44
C ASP A 62 -3.91 6.46 30.59
N TYR A 63 -3.50 5.74 29.54
CA TYR A 63 -3.33 4.29 29.60
C TYR A 63 -2.25 3.88 30.59
N LEU A 64 -1.06 4.47 30.48
CA LEU A 64 0.08 4.10 31.33
C LEU A 64 -0.10 4.50 32.81
N ALA A 65 -0.89 5.54 33.10
CA ALA A 65 -1.23 5.92 34.46
C ALA A 65 -2.01 4.82 35.22
N LYS A 66 -2.72 3.96 34.47
CA LYS A 66 -3.56 2.86 35.03
C LYS A 66 -2.94 1.49 34.88
N GLN A 67 -1.93 1.33 34.02
CA GLN A 67 -1.36 0.04 33.63
C GLN A 67 -0.13 -0.28 34.48
N PRO A 68 -0.18 -1.27 35.42
CA PRO A 68 1.00 -1.67 36.21
C PRO A 68 1.96 -2.50 35.36
N GLY A 69 3.19 -2.67 35.89
CA GLY A 69 4.19 -3.58 35.36
C GLY A 69 5.03 -3.02 34.22
N ALA A 70 5.86 -3.89 33.66
CA ALA A 70 6.78 -3.56 32.57
C ALA A 70 6.13 -3.74 31.19
N GLY A 71 6.54 -2.92 30.21
CA GLY A 71 6.00 -3.03 28.87
C GLY A 71 6.84 -2.42 27.75
N ILE A 72 6.36 -2.62 26.53
CA ILE A 72 7.00 -2.15 25.29
C ILE A 72 6.05 -1.19 24.57
N ILE A 73 6.62 -0.11 24.04
CA ILE A 73 5.89 0.86 23.20
C ILE A 73 6.58 0.90 21.84
N TYR A 74 5.89 0.45 20.81
CA TYR A 74 6.41 0.42 19.45
C TYR A 74 6.12 1.72 18.70
N GLY A 75 7.18 2.39 18.22
CA GLY A 75 7.12 3.53 17.33
C GLY A 75 7.63 3.14 15.91
N ALA A 76 7.06 3.74 14.87
CA ALA A 76 7.40 3.40 13.49
C ALA A 76 8.80 3.88 13.06
N THR A 77 9.33 4.96 13.66
CA THR A 77 10.62 5.55 13.29
C THR A 77 11.51 5.78 14.51
N ARG A 78 12.84 5.83 14.29
CA ARG A 78 13.83 6.14 15.33
C ARG A 78 13.50 7.46 16.03
N LYS A 79 13.31 8.51 15.25
CA LYS A 79 12.94 9.84 15.73
C LYS A 79 11.69 9.81 16.60
N ARG A 80 10.65 9.08 16.18
CA ARG A 80 9.42 8.95 16.98
C ARG A 80 9.66 8.25 18.31
N CYS A 81 10.51 7.22 18.35
CA CYS A 81 10.86 6.55 19.59
C CYS A 81 11.60 7.48 20.55
N GLU A 82 12.55 8.27 20.05
CA GLU A 82 13.29 9.27 20.84
C GLU A 82 12.34 10.34 21.38
N GLU A 83 11.47 10.92 20.55
CA GLU A 83 10.46 11.91 20.95
C GLU A 83 9.54 11.37 22.08
N ILE A 84 9.04 10.14 21.95
CA ILE A 84 8.16 9.54 22.97
C ILE A 84 8.94 9.35 24.28
N ALA A 85 10.16 8.83 24.22
CA ALA A 85 10.95 8.57 25.40
C ALA A 85 11.43 9.84 26.13
N GLU A 86 11.50 10.98 25.43
CA GLU A 86 11.82 12.27 26.01
C GLU A 86 10.69 12.78 26.94
N TRP A 87 9.45 12.81 26.44
CA TRP A 87 8.34 13.40 27.20
C TRP A 87 7.65 12.40 28.16
N LEU A 88 7.74 11.10 27.91
CA LEU A 88 6.97 10.09 28.64
C LEU A 88 7.34 9.97 30.12
N PRO A 89 8.63 10.01 30.53
CA PRO A 89 9.02 9.99 31.95
C PRO A 89 8.44 11.16 32.73
N GLU A 90 8.48 12.36 32.18
CA GLU A 90 7.96 13.57 32.81
C GLU A 90 6.44 13.48 33.06
N LYS A 91 5.69 12.92 32.11
CA LYS A 91 4.22 12.86 32.17
C LYS A 91 3.69 11.66 32.96
N THR A 92 4.49 10.62 33.17
CA THR A 92 4.03 9.35 33.79
C THR A 92 4.81 8.94 35.03
N GLY A 93 5.97 9.54 35.31
CA GLY A 93 6.88 9.14 36.38
C GLY A 93 7.61 7.81 36.13
N ARG A 94 7.47 7.20 34.93
CA ARG A 94 8.06 5.92 34.58
C ARG A 94 9.51 6.05 34.15
N LYS A 95 10.33 5.05 34.50
CA LYS A 95 11.68 4.90 33.95
C LYS A 95 11.59 4.27 32.56
N VAL A 96 11.95 5.03 31.54
CA VAL A 96 11.79 4.63 30.13
C VAL A 96 13.15 4.58 29.46
N GLY A 97 13.39 3.53 28.66
CA GLY A 97 14.55 3.40 27.78
C GLY A 97 14.15 3.50 26.30
N VAL A 98 15.08 3.93 25.45
CA VAL A 98 14.95 3.91 23.98
C VAL A 98 15.73 2.75 23.39
N TYR A 99 15.18 2.11 22.36
CA TYR A 99 15.90 1.06 21.63
C TYR A 99 15.59 1.08 20.14
N HIS A 100 16.62 1.30 19.33
CA HIS A 100 16.52 1.22 17.86
C HIS A 100 17.87 0.93 17.20
N ALA A 101 17.87 0.52 15.96
CA ALA A 101 19.07 0.11 15.22
C ALA A 101 20.10 1.25 15.00
N GLY A 102 19.71 2.51 15.16
CA GLY A 102 20.62 3.66 15.05
C GLY A 102 21.49 3.93 16.29
N MET A 103 21.23 3.25 17.42
CA MET A 103 22.01 3.40 18.65
C MET A 103 23.32 2.60 18.57
N HIS A 104 24.33 3.04 19.33
CA HIS A 104 25.56 2.27 19.47
C HIS A 104 25.29 0.87 20.07
N PRO A 105 25.98 -0.20 19.64
CA PRO A 105 25.76 -1.55 20.13
C PRO A 105 25.83 -1.70 21.66
N ASP A 106 26.79 -1.03 22.31
CA ASP A 106 26.95 -1.09 23.76
C ASP A 106 25.82 -0.38 24.51
N GLU A 107 25.28 0.69 23.96
CA GLU A 107 24.13 1.39 24.51
C GLU A 107 22.87 0.53 24.39
N ARG A 108 22.64 -0.09 23.22
CA ARG A 108 21.54 -1.04 23.03
C ARG A 108 21.60 -2.17 24.05
N ARG A 109 22.79 -2.73 24.27
CA ARG A 109 22.99 -3.80 25.26
C ARG A 109 22.64 -3.32 26.66
N ARG A 110 23.12 -2.16 27.08
CA ARG A 110 22.83 -1.59 28.42
C ARG A 110 21.34 -1.38 28.63
N VAL A 111 20.65 -0.77 27.68
CA VAL A 111 19.20 -0.54 27.78
C VAL A 111 18.43 -1.85 27.85
N GLN A 112 18.80 -2.83 27.03
CA GLN A 112 18.20 -4.17 27.06
C GLN A 112 18.42 -4.86 28.42
N GLU A 113 19.63 -4.87 28.95
CA GLU A 113 19.93 -5.46 30.24
C GLU A 113 19.17 -4.80 31.40
N SER A 114 19.09 -3.44 31.40
CA SER A 114 18.33 -2.71 32.42
C SER A 114 16.84 -3.02 32.34
N PHE A 115 16.27 -3.20 31.13
CA PHE A 115 14.88 -3.63 31.01
C PHE A 115 14.66 -5.08 31.48
N MET A 116 15.58 -5.99 31.16
CA MET A 116 15.50 -7.38 31.61
C MET A 116 15.57 -7.50 33.10
N LYS A 117 16.41 -6.68 33.78
CA LYS A 117 16.55 -6.63 35.26
C LYS A 117 15.37 -5.96 35.95
N GLY A 118 14.51 -5.21 35.21
CA GLY A 118 13.39 -4.45 35.79
C GLY A 118 13.73 -3.04 36.24
N ASP A 119 14.94 -2.55 35.96
CA ASP A 119 15.36 -1.16 36.27
C ASP A 119 14.55 -0.15 35.42
N LEU A 120 14.11 -0.57 34.24
CA LEU A 120 13.23 0.18 33.35
C LEU A 120 11.82 -0.42 33.37
N SER A 121 10.81 0.40 33.56
CA SER A 121 9.41 0.02 33.51
C SER A 121 8.81 0.03 32.10
N ALA A 122 9.46 0.69 31.15
CA ALA A 122 9.05 0.66 29.75
C ALA A 122 10.24 0.83 28.80
N ILE A 123 10.13 0.25 27.62
CA ILE A 123 11.01 0.50 26.48
C ILE A 123 10.16 1.09 25.36
N VAL A 124 10.65 2.19 24.77
CA VAL A 124 10.13 2.74 23.51
C VAL A 124 11.07 2.30 22.39
N ALA A 125 10.55 1.54 21.45
CA ALA A 125 11.39 0.90 20.44
C ALA A 125 10.77 0.87 19.05
N THR A 126 11.64 0.75 18.02
CA THR A 126 11.22 0.27 16.72
C THR A 126 11.13 -1.25 16.71
N ASN A 127 10.69 -1.84 15.58
CA ASN A 127 10.69 -3.30 15.37
C ASN A 127 12.07 -3.96 15.56
N ALA A 128 13.17 -3.18 15.64
CA ALA A 128 14.50 -3.69 16.00
C ALA A 128 14.56 -4.31 17.41
N PHE A 129 13.68 -3.90 18.32
CA PHE A 129 13.52 -4.51 19.63
C PHE A 129 12.56 -5.70 19.53
N GLY A 130 13.10 -6.82 19.11
CA GLY A 130 12.25 -7.98 18.81
C GLY A 130 12.97 -9.30 18.95
N MET A 131 13.90 -9.61 18.08
CA MET A 131 14.62 -10.87 18.11
C MET A 131 15.47 -10.99 19.39
N GLY A 132 15.32 -12.12 20.10
CA GLY A 132 16.11 -12.41 21.29
C GLY A 132 15.61 -11.78 22.60
N ILE A 133 14.45 -11.13 22.64
CA ILE A 133 13.85 -10.63 23.86
C ILE A 133 12.97 -11.71 24.48
N ASP A 134 13.40 -12.23 25.63
CA ASP A 134 12.70 -13.27 26.38
C ASP A 134 12.42 -12.84 27.82
N LYS A 135 11.75 -11.68 27.99
CA LYS A 135 11.21 -11.26 29.28
C LYS A 135 9.78 -11.78 29.41
N SER A 136 9.57 -12.66 30.41
CA SER A 136 8.28 -13.36 30.58
C SER A 136 7.16 -12.47 31.11
N ASP A 137 7.50 -11.49 31.95
CA ASP A 137 6.60 -10.65 32.74
C ASP A 137 6.23 -9.30 32.07
N ILE A 138 6.23 -9.22 30.75
CA ILE A 138 5.75 -8.05 30.02
C ILE A 138 4.22 -7.95 30.16
N ARG A 139 3.76 -6.89 30.82
CA ARG A 139 2.32 -6.70 31.12
C ARG A 139 1.57 -5.91 30.05
N PHE A 140 2.27 -5.13 29.23
CA PHE A 140 1.64 -4.41 28.13
C PHE A 140 2.56 -4.28 26.91
N VAL A 141 1.92 -4.26 25.75
CA VAL A 141 2.52 -3.85 24.48
C VAL A 141 1.63 -2.78 23.87
N VAL A 142 2.19 -1.61 23.59
CA VAL A 142 1.48 -0.51 22.93
C VAL A 142 2.09 -0.27 21.57
N HIS A 143 1.27 -0.30 20.53
CA HIS A 143 1.63 0.20 19.21
C HIS A 143 1.22 1.67 19.10
N TYR A 144 2.18 2.57 19.28
CA TYR A 144 1.96 4.02 19.13
C TYR A 144 1.67 4.41 17.69
N ASN A 145 2.37 3.77 16.75
CA ASN A 145 2.05 3.82 15.33
C ASN A 145 1.58 2.46 14.85
N MET A 146 0.70 2.48 13.85
CA MET A 146 0.23 1.27 13.19
C MET A 146 1.40 0.52 12.54
N PRO A 147 1.56 -0.80 12.79
CA PRO A 147 2.57 -1.62 12.12
C PRO A 147 2.20 -1.86 10.64
N GLY A 148 3.17 -2.35 9.86
CA GLY A 148 3.00 -2.59 8.43
C GLY A 148 2.17 -3.81 8.05
N SER A 149 1.97 -4.75 8.99
CA SER A 149 1.18 -5.95 8.75
C SER A 149 0.61 -6.54 10.04
N LEU A 150 -0.42 -7.40 9.93
CA LEU A 150 -0.98 -8.12 11.08
C LEU A 150 -0.01 -9.15 11.65
N GLU A 151 0.87 -9.71 10.84
CA GLU A 151 1.94 -10.60 11.32
C GLU A 151 2.89 -9.84 12.25
N ALA A 152 3.34 -8.65 11.84
CA ALA A 152 4.19 -7.81 12.67
C ALA A 152 3.47 -7.41 13.97
N TYR A 153 2.20 -6.97 13.86
CA TYR A 153 1.38 -6.64 15.02
C TYR A 153 1.29 -7.80 16.00
N TYR A 154 0.96 -9.00 15.52
CA TYR A 154 0.75 -10.16 16.38
C TYR A 154 2.04 -10.70 16.98
N GLN A 155 3.16 -10.69 16.24
CA GLN A 155 4.48 -11.04 16.75
C GLN A 155 4.96 -10.08 17.83
N GLU A 156 4.74 -8.79 17.66
CA GLU A 156 5.11 -7.75 18.63
C GLU A 156 4.20 -7.81 19.88
N ALA A 157 2.89 -7.91 19.70
CA ALA A 157 1.92 -8.10 20.77
C ALA A 157 2.15 -9.41 21.55
N GLY A 158 2.54 -10.48 20.85
CA GLY A 158 2.82 -11.81 21.42
C GLY A 158 4.00 -11.87 22.37
N ARG A 159 4.77 -10.78 22.52
CA ARG A 159 5.83 -10.65 23.55
C ARG A 159 5.27 -10.46 24.94
N ALA A 160 4.03 -9.99 25.05
CA ALA A 160 3.37 -9.82 26.32
C ALA A 160 2.94 -11.18 26.94
N GLY A 161 3.00 -11.28 28.26
CA GLY A 161 2.41 -12.37 29.02
C GLY A 161 2.95 -13.77 28.69
N ARG A 162 4.24 -13.95 28.47
CA ARG A 162 4.83 -15.27 28.22
C ARG A 162 4.75 -16.19 29.41
N ASP A 163 4.64 -15.64 30.61
CA ASP A 163 4.40 -16.35 31.86
C ASP A 163 2.93 -16.80 32.03
N GLY A 164 2.07 -16.60 31.06
CA GLY A 164 0.63 -16.87 31.13
C GLY A 164 -0.19 -15.80 31.86
N GLY A 165 0.45 -14.79 32.44
CA GLY A 165 -0.23 -13.68 33.10
C GLY A 165 -1.00 -12.80 32.13
N THR A 166 -2.18 -12.28 32.57
CA THR A 166 -2.99 -11.38 31.78
C THR A 166 -2.19 -10.15 31.36
N SER A 167 -2.18 -9.84 30.08
CA SER A 167 -1.43 -8.74 29.52
C SER A 167 -2.23 -7.98 28.46
N GLN A 168 -1.96 -6.69 28.33
CA GLN A 168 -2.71 -5.77 27.49
C GLN A 168 -1.95 -5.48 26.19
N CYS A 169 -2.66 -5.50 25.05
CA CYS A 169 -2.11 -5.16 23.73
C CYS A 169 -2.95 -4.02 23.15
N LEU A 170 -2.43 -2.79 23.17
CA LEU A 170 -3.11 -1.58 22.74
C LEU A 170 -2.56 -1.08 21.40
N LEU A 171 -3.43 -0.82 20.43
CA LEU A 171 -3.10 -0.10 19.21
C LEU A 171 -3.69 1.32 19.26
N LEU A 172 -2.84 2.34 19.21
CA LEU A 172 -3.25 3.73 19.03
C LEU A 172 -3.38 4.03 17.53
N PHE A 173 -4.56 3.79 17.01
CA PHE A 173 -4.80 3.85 15.56
C PHE A 173 -5.10 5.26 15.07
N ALA A 174 -4.28 5.79 14.17
CA ALA A 174 -4.59 6.95 13.36
C ALA A 174 -4.41 6.62 11.88
N TYR A 175 -5.37 7.00 11.06
CA TYR A 175 -5.28 6.68 9.61
C TYR A 175 -4.05 7.35 8.95
N SER A 176 -3.58 8.47 9.48
CA SER A 176 -2.35 9.13 9.03
C SER A 176 -1.08 8.27 9.15
N ASP A 177 -1.07 7.24 10.00
CA ASP A 177 0.06 6.31 10.10
C ASP A 177 0.26 5.50 8.82
N ARG A 178 -0.78 5.33 8.00
CA ARG A 178 -0.72 4.70 6.69
C ARG A 178 0.40 5.32 5.84
N GLN A 179 0.53 6.64 5.84
CA GLN A 179 1.54 7.36 5.05
C GLN A 179 2.97 6.97 5.43
N ILE A 180 3.21 6.65 6.71
CA ILE A 180 4.53 6.20 7.18
C ILE A 180 4.84 4.82 6.60
N GLN A 181 3.87 3.91 6.61
CA GLN A 181 4.04 2.55 6.08
C GLN A 181 4.15 2.57 4.55
N GLU A 182 3.35 3.37 3.87
CA GLU A 182 3.45 3.59 2.42
C GLU A 182 4.84 4.11 2.03
N PHE A 183 5.39 5.07 2.79
CA PHE A 183 6.77 5.53 2.58
C PHE A 183 7.79 4.38 2.69
N PHE A 184 7.65 3.46 3.65
CA PHE A 184 8.53 2.30 3.76
C PHE A 184 8.35 1.32 2.59
N ILE A 185 7.11 1.08 2.16
CA ILE A 185 6.82 0.22 1.01
C ILE A 185 7.43 0.81 -0.27
N GLU A 186 7.21 2.10 -0.54
CA GLU A 186 7.75 2.79 -1.72
C GLU A 186 9.27 2.75 -1.77
N ASN A 187 9.96 2.94 -0.63
CA ASN A 187 11.41 2.88 -0.57
C ASN A 187 11.96 1.44 -0.70
N ARG A 188 11.20 0.44 -0.26
CA ARG A 188 11.58 -0.97 -0.43
C ARG A 188 11.41 -1.47 -1.86
N TYR A 189 10.45 -0.93 -2.60
CA TYR A 189 10.10 -1.33 -3.96
C TYR A 189 10.15 -0.12 -4.91
N PRO A 190 11.36 0.36 -5.26
CA PRO A 190 11.51 1.53 -6.12
C PRO A 190 10.96 1.28 -7.52
N SER A 191 10.46 2.34 -8.16
CA SER A 191 9.94 2.27 -9.52
C SER A 191 11.03 1.93 -10.53
N ARG A 192 10.63 1.31 -11.66
CA ARG A 192 11.56 1.06 -12.78
C ARG A 192 12.29 2.34 -13.21
N GLU A 193 11.58 3.48 -13.20
CA GLU A 193 12.16 4.77 -13.56
C GLU A 193 13.23 5.22 -12.56
N THR A 194 12.99 5.05 -11.25
CA THR A 194 13.98 5.36 -10.22
C THR A 194 15.24 4.51 -10.38
N VAL A 195 15.09 3.19 -10.56
CA VAL A 195 16.22 2.28 -10.77
C VAL A 195 16.99 2.64 -12.03
N LYS A 196 16.30 2.99 -13.13
CA LYS A 196 16.88 3.44 -14.37
C LYS A 196 17.70 4.72 -14.19
N LYS A 197 17.15 5.74 -13.54
CA LYS A 197 17.83 7.00 -13.27
C LYS A 197 19.09 6.81 -12.42
N VAL A 198 19.02 5.95 -11.40
CA VAL A 198 20.20 5.59 -10.58
C VAL A 198 21.27 4.96 -11.44
N TYR A 199 20.90 3.99 -12.29
CA TYR A 199 21.85 3.32 -13.16
C TYR A 199 22.52 4.27 -14.17
N GLU A 200 21.72 5.06 -14.89
CA GLU A 200 22.21 6.03 -15.87
C GLU A 200 23.13 7.10 -15.23
N TYR A 201 22.76 7.57 -14.04
CA TYR A 201 23.59 8.51 -13.30
C TYR A 201 24.94 7.89 -12.89
N LEU A 202 24.93 6.68 -12.34
CA LEU A 202 26.18 6.00 -11.96
C LEU A 202 27.05 5.69 -13.18
N LEU A 203 26.47 5.31 -14.33
CA LEU A 203 27.19 5.11 -15.58
C LEU A 203 27.82 6.40 -16.12
N SER A 204 27.20 7.55 -15.90
CA SER A 204 27.75 8.85 -16.36
C SER A 204 28.97 9.30 -15.58
N ARG A 205 29.29 8.65 -14.44
CA ARG A 205 30.50 8.96 -13.65
C ARG A 205 31.72 8.30 -14.26
N GLU A 206 32.79 9.05 -14.40
CA GLU A 206 34.09 8.55 -14.89
C GLU A 206 34.89 7.86 -13.78
N GLU A 207 34.60 8.23 -12.53
CA GLU A 207 35.29 7.71 -11.34
C GLU A 207 34.91 6.24 -11.10
N ASP A 208 35.88 5.43 -10.68
CA ASP A 208 35.65 4.06 -10.24
C ASP A 208 36.70 3.68 -9.16
N PRO A 209 36.28 3.39 -7.93
CA PRO A 209 34.92 3.28 -7.44
C PRO A 209 34.25 4.65 -7.23
N ILE A 210 32.93 4.69 -7.37
CA ILE A 210 32.11 5.88 -7.16
C ILE A 210 31.82 6.02 -5.67
N GLU A 211 32.40 7.03 -5.01
CA GLU A 211 32.25 7.31 -3.58
C GLU A 211 31.17 8.37 -3.36
N LEU A 212 29.91 8.00 -3.43
CA LEU A 212 28.77 8.90 -3.19
C LEU A 212 27.84 8.35 -2.10
N THR A 213 27.31 9.23 -1.27
CA THR A 213 26.22 8.88 -0.34
C THR A 213 24.92 8.70 -1.10
N LEU A 214 23.99 7.93 -0.53
CA LEU A 214 22.67 7.75 -1.11
C LEU A 214 21.93 9.08 -1.31
N ASP A 215 22.11 10.02 -0.37
CA ASP A 215 21.52 11.35 -0.46
C ASP A 215 22.10 12.17 -1.61
N GLN A 216 23.41 12.12 -1.83
CA GLN A 216 24.06 12.78 -2.98
C GLN A 216 23.55 12.23 -4.31
N VAL A 217 23.41 10.90 -4.43
CA VAL A 217 22.82 10.29 -5.64
C VAL A 217 21.37 10.74 -5.81
N ARG A 218 20.57 10.70 -4.75
CA ARG A 218 19.15 11.13 -4.77
C ARG A 218 19.00 12.57 -5.24
N GLU A 219 19.79 13.49 -4.69
CA GLU A 219 19.77 14.90 -5.05
C GLU A 219 20.18 15.13 -6.51
N ALA A 220 21.22 14.44 -6.96
CA ALA A 220 21.72 14.55 -8.33
C ALA A 220 20.70 14.09 -9.39
N ILE A 221 19.96 13.03 -9.12
CA ILE A 221 18.93 12.51 -10.06
C ILE A 221 17.55 13.15 -9.88
N GLY A 222 17.37 14.00 -8.86
CA GLY A 222 16.15 14.77 -8.63
C GLY A 222 14.91 13.93 -8.36
N VAL A 223 15.04 12.74 -7.76
CA VAL A 223 13.90 11.90 -7.38
C VAL A 223 13.34 12.29 -6.02
N ARG A 224 12.03 12.11 -5.85
CA ARG A 224 11.32 12.37 -4.59
C ARG A 224 11.42 11.21 -3.61
N ASP A 225 11.87 10.05 -4.06
CA ASP A 225 12.05 8.85 -3.25
C ASP A 225 13.08 9.10 -2.14
N GLY A 226 12.98 8.36 -1.05
CA GLY A 226 13.95 8.44 0.03
C GLY A 226 15.32 7.87 -0.40
N SER A 227 16.36 8.21 0.34
CA SER A 227 17.72 7.66 0.12
C SER A 227 17.74 6.12 0.22
N GLU A 228 16.82 5.52 0.97
CA GLU A 228 16.67 4.06 1.05
C GLU A 228 16.26 3.44 -0.29
N ALA A 229 15.42 4.11 -1.10
CA ALA A 229 15.06 3.65 -2.44
C ALA A 229 16.27 3.63 -3.39
N ILE A 230 17.21 4.57 -3.23
CA ILE A 230 18.48 4.56 -3.97
C ILE A 230 19.30 3.33 -3.58
N GLY A 231 19.43 3.06 -2.26
CA GLY A 231 20.13 1.88 -1.75
C GLY A 231 19.51 0.56 -2.22
N THR A 232 18.18 0.49 -2.28
CA THR A 232 17.45 -0.67 -2.84
C THR A 232 17.70 -0.78 -4.35
N SER A 233 17.67 0.33 -5.09
CA SER A 233 17.97 0.36 -6.53
C SER A 233 19.38 -0.18 -6.81
N GLU A 234 20.38 0.24 -6.05
CA GLU A 234 21.73 -0.31 -6.19
C GLU A 234 21.81 -1.81 -5.83
N THR A 235 21.03 -2.25 -4.86
CA THR A 235 20.95 -3.68 -4.53
C THR A 235 20.37 -4.51 -5.69
N LEU A 236 19.32 -3.99 -6.36
CA LEU A 236 18.74 -4.62 -7.55
C LEU A 236 19.74 -4.66 -8.72
N LEU A 237 20.40 -3.54 -8.97
CA LEU A 237 21.44 -3.44 -9.99
C LEU A 237 22.65 -4.36 -9.71
N SER A 238 23.01 -4.51 -8.43
CA SER A 238 24.08 -5.43 -8.01
C SER A 238 23.68 -6.89 -8.24
N LYS A 239 22.44 -7.28 -7.89
CA LYS A 239 21.91 -8.63 -8.17
C LYS A 239 21.83 -8.92 -9.67
N ALA A 240 21.57 -7.90 -10.48
CA ALA A 240 21.56 -8.01 -11.94
C ALA A 240 23.01 -8.03 -12.57
N GLY A 241 24.06 -7.95 -11.73
CA GLY A 241 25.45 -7.98 -12.19
C GLY A 241 25.91 -6.70 -12.89
N ALA A 242 25.18 -5.60 -12.77
CA ALA A 242 25.52 -4.32 -13.38
C ALA A 242 26.59 -3.55 -12.57
N LEU A 243 26.49 -3.65 -11.25
CA LEU A 243 27.42 -2.99 -10.32
C LEU A 243 27.73 -3.89 -9.12
N ARG A 244 28.76 -3.52 -8.37
CA ARG A 244 29.11 -4.14 -7.10
C ARG A 244 29.14 -3.07 -6.01
N ARG A 245 28.44 -3.33 -4.92
CA ARG A 245 28.50 -2.47 -3.73
C ARG A 245 29.69 -2.85 -2.89
N LEU A 246 30.40 -1.86 -2.41
CA LEU A 246 31.61 -2.01 -1.61
C LEU A 246 31.38 -1.36 -0.26
N ASP A 247 31.56 -2.13 0.79
CA ASP A 247 31.54 -1.62 2.17
C ASP A 247 32.96 -1.30 2.63
N ALA A 248 33.10 -0.23 3.39
CA ALA A 248 34.39 0.29 3.78
C ALA A 248 35.24 -0.72 4.56
N SER A 249 36.32 -1.14 3.96
CA SER A 249 37.50 -1.53 4.71
C SER A 249 38.55 -0.42 4.58
N ALA A 250 38.97 0.15 5.70
CA ALA A 250 39.77 1.36 5.77
C ALA A 250 40.92 1.38 4.78
N ASN A 251 40.79 2.19 3.70
CA ASN A 251 41.90 2.53 2.77
C ASN A 251 42.64 1.32 2.16
N GLN A 252 41.88 0.25 1.83
CA GLN A 252 42.40 -0.95 1.18
C GLN A 252 41.91 -1.02 -0.27
N ALA A 253 42.76 -1.53 -1.17
CA ALA A 253 42.35 -1.90 -2.51
C ALA A 253 41.70 -3.28 -2.50
N VAL A 254 40.84 -3.56 -3.49
CA VAL A 254 40.30 -4.88 -3.70
C VAL A 254 40.92 -5.53 -4.91
N LEU A 255 41.33 -6.79 -4.75
CA LEU A 255 41.87 -7.61 -5.83
C LEU A 255 40.94 -8.84 -5.95
N ARG A 256 40.59 -9.21 -7.19
CA ARG A 256 39.82 -10.39 -7.45
C ARG A 256 40.32 -11.10 -8.71
N ILE A 257 40.43 -12.42 -8.64
CA ILE A 257 40.77 -13.28 -9.77
C ILE A 257 39.59 -14.22 -10.00
N ASP A 258 38.85 -14.01 -11.09
CA ASP A 258 37.73 -14.86 -11.52
C ASP A 258 38.22 -15.82 -12.61
N SER A 259 38.97 -16.84 -12.21
CA SER A 259 39.51 -17.83 -13.13
C SER A 259 39.91 -19.11 -12.39
N ASP A 260 39.53 -20.24 -12.94
CA ASP A 260 39.96 -21.58 -12.49
C ASP A 260 41.35 -21.96 -13.01
N VAL A 261 41.93 -21.17 -13.93
CA VAL A 261 43.23 -21.40 -14.47
C VAL A 261 44.31 -21.18 -13.38
N PRO A 262 45.25 -22.10 -13.20
CA PRO A 262 46.24 -22.05 -12.11
C PRO A 262 47.03 -20.74 -12.03
N THR A 263 47.32 -20.13 -13.18
CA THR A 263 48.00 -18.85 -13.24
C THR A 263 47.53 -17.97 -14.39
N LEU A 264 47.39 -16.66 -14.13
CA LEU A 264 47.14 -15.63 -15.15
C LEU A 264 48.41 -15.16 -15.87
N LEU A 265 49.59 -15.62 -15.45
CA LEU A 265 50.85 -15.28 -16.07
C LEU A 265 50.93 -15.74 -17.52
N ASP A 266 50.25 -16.79 -17.92
CA ASP A 266 50.24 -17.32 -19.28
C ASP A 266 49.52 -16.39 -20.27
N PHE A 267 48.64 -15.52 -19.78
CA PHE A 267 47.96 -14.49 -20.58
C PHE A 267 48.78 -13.18 -20.73
N LEU A 268 49.96 -13.11 -20.10
CA LEU A 268 50.81 -11.93 -20.16
C LEU A 268 52.05 -12.21 -21.04
N PRO A 269 52.39 -11.28 -21.98
CA PRO A 269 53.60 -11.41 -22.79
C PRO A 269 54.85 -11.61 -21.93
N ARG A 270 55.79 -12.44 -22.41
CA ARG A 270 57.04 -12.71 -21.67
C ARG A 270 57.90 -11.47 -21.46
N GLU A 271 57.82 -10.52 -22.37
CA GLU A 271 58.51 -9.23 -22.36
C GLU A 271 57.91 -8.26 -21.31
N ALA A 272 56.66 -8.46 -20.88
CA ALA A 272 55.99 -7.62 -19.91
C ALA A 272 56.46 -7.90 -18.46
N LYS A 273 57.75 -7.79 -18.19
CA LYS A 273 58.42 -8.16 -16.91
C LYS A 273 57.71 -7.58 -15.70
N LEU A 274 57.37 -6.26 -15.71
CA LEU A 274 56.72 -5.57 -14.60
C LEU A 274 55.31 -6.13 -14.34
N LYS A 275 54.50 -6.36 -15.37
CA LYS A 275 53.17 -6.94 -15.24
C LYS A 275 53.18 -8.35 -14.66
N ARG A 276 54.12 -9.17 -15.14
CA ARG A 276 54.34 -10.52 -14.63
C ARG A 276 54.78 -10.52 -13.16
N GLN A 277 55.68 -9.62 -12.77
CA GLN A 277 56.16 -9.47 -11.41
C GLN A 277 54.97 -9.09 -10.45
N VAL A 278 54.18 -8.10 -10.84
CA VAL A 278 53.00 -7.67 -10.07
C VAL A 278 51.94 -8.78 -10.00
N MET A 279 51.64 -9.44 -11.12
CA MET A 279 50.67 -10.55 -11.13
C MET A 279 51.11 -11.73 -10.24
N THR A 280 52.39 -12.09 -10.25
CA THR A 280 52.95 -13.10 -9.35
C THR A 280 52.72 -12.75 -7.87
N ALA A 281 52.88 -11.49 -7.51
CA ALA A 281 52.62 -11.04 -6.14
C ALA A 281 51.10 -11.11 -5.81
N ILE A 282 50.24 -10.73 -6.74
CA ILE A 282 48.79 -10.80 -6.62
C ILE A 282 48.33 -12.26 -6.41
N GLU A 283 48.76 -13.17 -7.25
CA GLU A 283 48.41 -14.60 -7.16
C GLU A 283 48.83 -15.22 -5.82
N LYS A 284 49.98 -14.84 -5.30
CA LYS A 284 50.44 -15.26 -3.96
C LYS A 284 49.56 -14.71 -2.83
N ILE A 285 49.03 -13.50 -2.98
CA ILE A 285 48.17 -12.87 -1.96
C ILE A 285 46.75 -13.41 -2.05
N VAL A 286 46.22 -13.57 -3.24
CA VAL A 286 44.88 -14.14 -3.47
C VAL A 286 44.85 -15.63 -3.06
N GLY A 287 45.87 -16.39 -3.49
CA GLY A 287 46.04 -17.80 -3.15
C GLY A 287 44.77 -18.61 -3.48
N PRO A 288 44.22 -19.38 -2.49
CA PRO A 288 43.03 -20.19 -2.71
C PRO A 288 41.72 -19.41 -2.77
N ARG A 289 41.73 -18.09 -2.44
CA ARG A 289 40.55 -17.23 -2.41
C ARG A 289 40.17 -16.68 -3.80
N ARG A 290 40.33 -17.51 -4.84
CA ARG A 290 39.88 -17.16 -6.19
C ARG A 290 38.36 -17.07 -6.23
N GLY A 291 37.81 -16.10 -6.94
CA GLY A 291 36.38 -15.79 -6.94
C GLY A 291 35.91 -14.93 -5.76
N GLU A 292 36.79 -14.63 -4.78
CA GLU A 292 36.48 -13.77 -3.64
C GLU A 292 37.20 -12.40 -3.73
N ASP A 293 36.64 -11.41 -3.04
CA ASP A 293 37.22 -10.10 -2.91
C ASP A 293 38.31 -10.12 -1.85
N VAL A 294 39.55 -9.87 -2.26
CA VAL A 294 40.73 -9.83 -1.39
C VAL A 294 41.15 -8.39 -1.13
N PHE A 295 40.93 -7.93 0.10
CA PHE A 295 41.31 -6.58 0.53
C PHE A 295 42.80 -6.51 0.85
N VAL A 296 43.52 -5.54 0.23
CA VAL A 296 44.94 -5.38 0.39
C VAL A 296 45.37 -3.92 0.49
N ARG A 297 46.30 -3.62 1.37
CA ARG A 297 46.97 -2.28 1.38
C ARG A 297 47.93 -2.20 0.23
N LEU A 298 47.85 -1.14 -0.60
CA LEU A 298 48.76 -0.95 -1.74
C LEU A 298 50.23 -0.89 -1.33
N SER A 299 50.55 -0.39 -0.13
CA SER A 299 51.92 -0.42 0.41
C SER A 299 52.42 -1.85 0.60
N TYR A 300 51.63 -2.73 1.15
CA TYR A 300 51.98 -4.13 1.31
C TYR A 300 52.16 -4.85 -0.03
N LEU A 301 51.25 -4.61 -0.99
CA LEU A 301 51.39 -5.18 -2.33
C LEU A 301 52.64 -4.66 -3.06
N ALA A 302 52.94 -3.36 -2.94
CA ALA A 302 54.13 -2.76 -3.53
C ALA A 302 55.43 -3.40 -3.01
N THR A 303 55.53 -3.57 -1.67
CA THR A 303 56.63 -4.27 -1.03
C THR A 303 56.73 -5.72 -1.51
N ARG A 304 55.61 -6.45 -1.58
CA ARG A 304 55.61 -7.85 -2.03
C ARG A 304 55.95 -8.02 -3.49
N ALA A 305 55.57 -7.06 -4.34
CA ALA A 305 55.89 -7.03 -5.73
C ALA A 305 57.28 -6.43 -6.04
N GLY A 306 57.92 -5.81 -5.07
CA GLY A 306 59.24 -5.16 -5.25
C GLY A 306 59.15 -3.99 -6.24
N VAL A 307 58.09 -3.20 -6.24
CA VAL A 307 57.83 -2.10 -7.16
C VAL A 307 57.41 -0.83 -6.43
N GLU A 308 57.68 0.33 -7.02
CA GLU A 308 57.21 1.59 -6.46
C GLU A 308 55.71 1.74 -6.56
N ARG A 309 55.07 2.43 -5.60
CA ARG A 309 53.63 2.59 -5.51
C ARG A 309 53.00 3.20 -6.77
N VAL A 310 53.66 4.16 -7.40
CA VAL A 310 53.16 4.79 -8.63
C VAL A 310 53.16 3.80 -9.79
N GLN A 311 54.22 3.03 -9.94
CA GLN A 311 54.35 1.98 -10.96
C GLN A 311 53.33 0.87 -10.71
N LEU A 312 53.13 0.45 -9.44
CA LEU A 312 52.13 -0.53 -9.06
C LEU A 312 50.72 -0.11 -9.49
N THR A 313 50.30 1.12 -9.12
CA THR A 313 48.92 1.60 -9.43
C THR A 313 48.67 1.64 -10.94
N ARG A 314 49.66 2.08 -11.73
CA ARG A 314 49.55 2.07 -13.18
C ARG A 314 49.47 0.65 -13.73
N THR A 315 50.30 -0.25 -13.23
CA THR A 315 50.33 -1.65 -13.68
C THR A 315 49.03 -2.37 -13.31
N LEU A 316 48.47 -2.13 -12.11
CA LEU A 316 47.21 -2.70 -11.71
C LEU A 316 46.06 -2.28 -12.65
N ARG A 317 45.96 -1.01 -13.03
CA ARG A 317 44.99 -0.52 -14.02
C ARG A 317 45.17 -1.14 -15.40
N GLU A 318 46.41 -1.42 -15.81
CA GLU A 318 46.67 -2.10 -17.08
C GLU A 318 46.32 -3.59 -17.04
N LEU A 319 46.45 -4.23 -15.87
CA LEU A 319 46.08 -5.65 -15.67
C LEU A 319 44.58 -5.87 -15.67
N THR A 320 43.71 -4.87 -15.38
CA THR A 320 42.25 -5.01 -15.50
C THR A 320 41.75 -5.23 -16.93
N LYS A 321 42.64 -5.09 -17.94
CA LYS A 321 42.34 -5.51 -19.31
C LYS A 321 42.24 -7.03 -19.47
N LEU A 322 42.73 -7.80 -18.51
CA LEU A 322 42.51 -9.23 -18.42
C LEU A 322 41.09 -9.48 -17.87
N LYS A 323 40.23 -10.11 -18.63
CA LYS A 323 38.82 -10.36 -18.24
C LYS A 323 38.69 -11.12 -16.93
N SER A 324 39.68 -11.84 -16.49
CA SER A 324 39.70 -12.65 -15.28
C SER A 324 40.38 -11.98 -14.08
N PHE A 325 40.74 -10.69 -14.18
CA PHE A 325 41.33 -9.94 -13.08
C PHE A 325 40.63 -8.61 -12.90
N ASP A 326 40.24 -8.34 -11.67
CA ASP A 326 39.61 -7.08 -11.27
C ASP A 326 40.40 -6.41 -10.17
N TYR A 327 40.51 -5.08 -10.26
CA TYR A 327 41.20 -4.24 -9.31
C TYR A 327 40.39 -2.99 -9.02
N ILE A 328 40.06 -2.79 -7.75
CA ILE A 328 39.39 -1.59 -7.26
C ILE A 328 40.36 -0.79 -6.41
N PRO A 329 40.61 0.50 -6.72
CA PRO A 329 41.47 1.37 -5.93
C PRO A 329 40.96 1.51 -4.49
N PRO A 330 41.83 1.93 -3.53
CA PRO A 330 41.40 2.18 -2.15
C PRO A 330 40.33 3.26 -2.08
N PHE A 331 39.30 3.01 -1.30
CA PHE A 331 38.17 3.93 -1.09
C PHE A 331 37.86 4.09 0.41
N ARG A 332 37.12 5.15 0.74
CA ARG A 332 36.74 5.48 2.11
C ARG A 332 35.21 5.47 2.20
N GLY A 333 34.65 4.72 3.14
CA GLY A 333 33.22 4.66 3.34
C GLY A 333 32.53 3.69 2.39
N ARG A 334 31.35 4.07 1.91
CA ARG A 334 30.55 3.32 0.94
C ARG A 334 30.94 3.70 -0.48
N ALA A 335 31.10 2.72 -1.33
CA ALA A 335 31.40 2.96 -2.74
C ALA A 335 30.65 1.97 -3.65
N VAL A 336 30.55 2.32 -4.93
CA VAL A 336 29.96 1.49 -5.98
C VAL A 336 30.98 1.30 -7.08
N HIS A 337 31.20 0.05 -7.48
CA HIS A 337 32.03 -0.32 -8.63
C HIS A 337 31.14 -0.74 -9.78
N ILE A 338 31.32 -0.19 -10.97
CA ILE A 338 30.57 -0.53 -12.17
C ILE A 338 31.21 -1.74 -12.85
N MET A 339 30.51 -2.88 -12.86
CA MET A 339 31.00 -4.13 -13.43
C MET A 339 31.03 -4.09 -14.97
N ARG A 340 30.03 -3.47 -15.58
CA ARG A 340 29.86 -3.43 -17.05
C ARG A 340 29.25 -2.09 -17.44
N ARG A 341 29.98 -1.29 -18.21
CA ARG A 341 29.54 0.02 -18.68
C ARG A 341 28.82 -0.02 -20.04
N ASP A 342 28.91 -1.15 -20.75
CA ASP A 342 28.42 -1.37 -22.10
C ASP A 342 26.99 -1.92 -22.17
N VAL A 343 26.36 -2.24 -21.02
CA VAL A 343 25.06 -2.87 -20.96
C VAL A 343 23.96 -1.80 -20.84
N PRO A 344 23.04 -1.69 -21.78
CA PRO A 344 21.89 -0.80 -21.64
C PRO A 344 20.91 -1.32 -20.57
N PHE A 345 20.24 -0.40 -19.87
CA PHE A 345 19.34 -0.71 -18.76
C PHE A 345 18.31 -1.82 -19.08
N ASN A 346 17.75 -1.78 -20.30
CA ASN A 346 16.71 -2.74 -20.74
C ASN A 346 17.22 -4.19 -20.89
N GLN A 347 18.53 -4.41 -20.91
CA GLN A 347 19.14 -5.75 -20.98
C GLN A 347 19.49 -6.30 -19.59
N LEU A 348 19.33 -5.50 -18.53
CA LEU A 348 19.53 -5.94 -17.16
C LEU A 348 18.39 -6.90 -16.75
N LYS A 349 18.76 -8.04 -16.19
CA LYS A 349 17.82 -9.06 -15.72
C LYS A 349 17.23 -8.64 -14.35
N ILE A 350 16.33 -7.65 -14.35
CA ILE A 350 15.58 -7.22 -13.17
C ILE A 350 14.10 -7.50 -13.44
N ASP A 351 13.50 -8.34 -12.62
CA ASP A 351 12.08 -8.66 -12.72
C ASP A 351 11.24 -7.59 -12.02
N PHE A 352 10.80 -6.59 -12.78
CA PHE A 352 9.96 -5.51 -12.29
C PHE A 352 8.50 -5.93 -12.07
N GLU A 353 8.04 -7.00 -12.72
CA GLU A 353 6.69 -7.53 -12.50
C GLU A 353 6.60 -8.21 -11.14
N GLU A 354 7.62 -9.00 -10.80
CA GLU A 354 7.72 -9.61 -9.48
C GLU A 354 7.86 -8.55 -8.37
N LEU A 355 8.64 -7.48 -8.61
CA LEU A 355 8.73 -6.37 -7.68
C LEU A 355 7.37 -5.68 -7.48
N ALA A 356 6.60 -5.47 -8.54
CA ALA A 356 5.27 -4.91 -8.48
C ALA A 356 4.29 -5.81 -7.72
N ARG A 357 4.32 -7.13 -7.95
CA ARG A 357 3.51 -8.10 -7.20
C ARG A 357 3.83 -8.09 -5.71
N ARG A 358 5.12 -8.09 -5.34
CA ARG A 358 5.56 -8.01 -3.94
C ARG A 358 5.13 -6.69 -3.30
N LYS A 359 5.25 -5.59 -4.01
CA LYS A 359 4.78 -4.28 -3.55
C LYS A 359 3.29 -4.31 -3.27
N GLN A 360 2.49 -4.87 -4.17
CA GLN A 360 1.05 -4.99 -4.01
C GLN A 360 0.68 -5.85 -2.79
N ALA A 361 1.37 -6.97 -2.59
CA ALA A 361 1.18 -7.81 -1.41
C ALA A 361 1.47 -7.08 -0.08
N GLU A 362 2.47 -6.19 -0.05
CA GLU A 362 2.74 -5.37 1.15
C GLU A 362 1.61 -4.34 1.40
N TYR A 363 1.02 -3.77 0.34
CA TYR A 363 -0.17 -2.91 0.48
C TYR A 363 -1.39 -3.69 1.00
N GLU A 364 -1.61 -4.90 0.54
CA GLU A 364 -2.70 -5.77 1.02
C GLU A 364 -2.55 -6.12 2.50
N LYS A 365 -1.32 -6.40 2.95
CA LYS A 365 -1.02 -6.59 4.38
C LYS A 365 -1.29 -5.33 5.19
N LEU A 366 -0.91 -4.17 4.70
CA LEU A 366 -1.18 -2.88 5.33
C LEU A 366 -2.69 -2.62 5.44
N ASP A 367 -3.44 -2.89 4.37
CA ASP A 367 -4.91 -2.75 4.36
C ASP A 367 -5.57 -3.71 5.37
N SER A 368 -5.02 -4.91 5.57
CA SER A 368 -5.49 -5.86 6.59
C SER A 368 -5.36 -5.31 8.01
N VAL A 369 -4.28 -4.57 8.34
CA VAL A 369 -4.15 -3.90 9.64
C VAL A 369 -5.19 -2.79 9.81
N ILE A 370 -5.45 -2.03 8.76
CA ILE A 370 -6.48 -0.97 8.78
C ILE A 370 -7.86 -1.59 8.99
N GLN A 371 -8.17 -2.68 8.30
CA GLN A 371 -9.43 -3.43 8.47
C GLN A 371 -9.56 -3.97 9.90
N PHE A 372 -8.50 -4.57 10.46
CA PHE A 372 -8.47 -4.99 11.85
C PHE A 372 -8.74 -3.83 12.81
N ALA A 373 -8.11 -2.69 12.62
CA ALA A 373 -8.29 -1.53 13.50
C ALA A 373 -9.71 -0.95 13.44
N ARG A 374 -10.35 -0.99 12.27
CA ARG A 374 -11.72 -0.48 12.01
C ARG A 374 -12.81 -1.52 12.28
N SER A 375 -12.46 -2.80 12.38
CA SER A 375 -13.42 -3.88 12.59
C SER A 375 -14.27 -3.67 13.83
N THR A 376 -15.53 -4.00 13.75
CA THR A 376 -16.48 -4.07 14.87
C THR A 376 -16.61 -5.49 15.45
N SER A 377 -15.89 -6.45 14.87
CA SER A 377 -15.86 -7.84 15.33
C SER A 377 -14.80 -8.04 16.43
N CYS A 378 -14.85 -9.19 17.10
CA CYS A 378 -13.86 -9.58 18.09
C CYS A 378 -12.45 -9.49 17.53
N ARG A 379 -11.55 -8.78 18.22
CA ARG A 379 -10.16 -8.56 17.79
C ARG A 379 -9.39 -9.85 17.58
N GLN A 380 -9.50 -10.78 18.52
CA GLN A 380 -8.82 -12.07 18.40
C GLN A 380 -9.39 -12.90 17.25
N HIS A 381 -10.69 -12.90 17.06
CA HIS A 381 -11.33 -13.60 15.93
C HIS A 381 -10.81 -13.10 14.57
N VAL A 382 -10.68 -11.78 14.38
CA VAL A 382 -10.11 -11.19 13.15
C VAL A 382 -8.67 -11.65 12.93
N ILE A 383 -7.85 -11.67 13.98
CA ILE A 383 -6.45 -12.13 13.90
C ILE A 383 -6.39 -13.63 13.55
N LEU A 384 -7.18 -14.46 14.24
CA LEU A 384 -7.17 -15.90 14.00
C LEU A 384 -7.63 -16.27 12.60
N ASN A 385 -8.66 -15.59 12.08
CA ASN A 385 -9.12 -15.76 10.70
C ASN A 385 -8.04 -15.36 9.69
N TYR A 386 -7.31 -14.28 9.96
CA TYR A 386 -6.20 -13.86 9.10
C TYR A 386 -5.11 -14.94 8.98
N PHE A 387 -4.80 -15.64 10.07
CA PHE A 387 -3.86 -16.76 10.07
C PHE A 387 -4.45 -18.09 9.62
N GLY A 388 -5.75 -18.12 9.28
CA GLY A 388 -6.44 -19.33 8.86
C GLY A 388 -6.57 -20.36 9.97
N ASP A 389 -6.84 -19.91 11.21
CA ASP A 389 -7.17 -20.78 12.34
C ASP A 389 -8.61 -21.31 12.20
N PRO A 390 -8.81 -22.62 12.06
CA PRO A 390 -10.15 -23.18 11.89
C PRO A 390 -11.05 -23.01 13.12
N ASN A 391 -10.44 -22.76 14.29
CA ASN A 391 -11.14 -22.60 15.57
C ASN A 391 -11.23 -21.13 16.01
N ALA A 392 -11.37 -20.21 15.05
CA ALA A 392 -11.48 -18.79 15.33
C ALA A 392 -12.80 -18.48 16.04
N GLU A 393 -12.76 -18.35 17.35
CA GLU A 393 -13.92 -17.98 18.18
C GLU A 393 -13.76 -16.58 18.78
N ASN A 394 -14.88 -16.02 19.27
CA ASN A 394 -14.86 -14.76 19.99
C ASN A 394 -14.19 -14.92 21.36
N CYS A 395 -13.25 -14.02 21.68
CA CYS A 395 -12.38 -14.19 22.86
C CYS A 395 -13.03 -13.84 24.21
N GLY A 396 -14.17 -13.16 24.21
CA GLY A 396 -14.86 -12.72 25.44
C GLY A 396 -14.14 -11.62 26.26
N ARG A 397 -13.01 -11.07 25.78
CA ARG A 397 -12.15 -10.21 26.60
C ARG A 397 -11.52 -9.01 25.88
N CYS A 398 -11.65 -8.85 24.55
CA CYS A 398 -11.17 -7.66 23.84
C CYS A 398 -12.11 -6.47 24.03
N ASP A 399 -11.73 -5.31 23.51
CA ASP A 399 -12.51 -4.07 23.56
C ASP A 399 -13.94 -4.20 22.98
N HIS A 400 -14.17 -5.16 22.08
CA HIS A 400 -15.51 -5.44 21.52
C HIS A 400 -16.29 -6.50 22.30
N CYS A 401 -15.64 -7.51 22.85
CA CYS A 401 -16.32 -8.56 23.59
C CYS A 401 -16.67 -8.13 25.01
N ASP A 402 -15.83 -7.32 25.65
CA ASP A 402 -15.97 -6.81 27.01
C ASP A 402 -15.63 -5.32 27.06
N PRO A 403 -16.53 -4.45 26.57
CA PRO A 403 -16.31 -3.00 26.55
C PRO A 403 -16.23 -2.37 27.97
N ALA A 404 -16.85 -3.02 28.96
CA ALA A 404 -16.83 -2.57 30.36
C ALA A 404 -15.65 -3.11 31.15
N GLY A 405 -14.86 -4.03 30.59
CA GLY A 405 -13.69 -4.60 31.23
C GLY A 405 -12.59 -3.55 31.46
N ASP A 406 -11.61 -3.89 32.35
CA ASP A 406 -10.49 -3.01 32.74
C ASP A 406 -9.52 -2.65 31.59
N CYS A 407 -9.84 -3.02 30.37
CA CYS A 407 -9.02 -2.78 29.17
C CYS A 407 -9.14 -1.36 28.61
N MET A 408 -10.25 -0.67 28.90
CA MET A 408 -10.42 0.73 28.52
C MET A 408 -10.04 1.64 29.69
N PRO A 409 -9.37 2.76 29.46
CA PRO A 409 -9.31 3.78 30.48
C PRO A 409 -10.76 4.17 30.78
N LYS A 410 -11.31 3.67 31.90
CA LYS A 410 -12.60 4.14 32.41
C LYS A 410 -12.39 5.63 32.67
N VAL A 411 -12.93 6.45 31.78
CA VAL A 411 -13.09 7.86 32.06
C VAL A 411 -14.10 7.91 33.20
N ASP A 412 -13.60 8.15 34.42
CA ASP A 412 -14.45 8.28 35.60
C ASP A 412 -15.38 9.48 35.40
N PRO A 413 -16.69 9.30 35.25
CA PRO A 413 -17.60 10.41 35.00
C PRO A 413 -17.56 11.47 36.10
N SER A 414 -17.22 11.09 37.34
CA SER A 414 -17.16 12.00 38.48
C SER A 414 -15.90 12.88 38.47
N LYS A 415 -14.78 12.43 37.90
CA LYS A 415 -13.56 13.23 37.69
C LYS A 415 -13.65 14.13 36.46
N LEU A 416 -14.52 13.81 35.50
CA LEU A 416 -14.80 14.67 34.36
C LEU A 416 -15.55 15.96 34.82
N ALA A 417 -16.43 15.84 35.81
CA ALA A 417 -17.17 16.99 36.33
C ALA A 417 -16.26 17.99 37.07
N SER A 418 -15.22 17.55 37.78
CA SER A 418 -14.26 18.42 38.46
C SER A 418 -13.22 19.07 37.52
N ASN A 419 -12.93 18.42 36.37
CA ASN A 419 -12.00 18.96 35.36
C ASN A 419 -12.69 19.88 34.35
N LEU A 420 -14.04 19.93 34.29
CA LEU A 420 -14.80 20.85 33.43
C LEU A 420 -14.59 22.33 33.79
N THR A 421 -14.18 22.66 35.03
CA THR A 421 -13.86 24.02 35.45
C THR A 421 -12.46 24.48 35.02
N THR A 422 -11.55 23.54 34.74
CA THR A 422 -10.19 23.84 34.28
C THR A 422 -9.96 23.57 32.79
N ALA A 423 -10.90 22.84 32.10
CA ALA A 423 -10.81 22.47 30.67
C ALA A 423 -11.11 23.63 29.69
N LYS A 424 -11.10 24.88 30.13
CA LYS A 424 -11.26 26.04 29.24
C LYS A 424 -10.10 26.26 28.25
N THR A 425 -9.04 25.47 28.29
CA THR A 425 -7.80 25.75 27.54
C THR A 425 -7.23 24.66 26.66
N LEU A 426 -7.76 23.45 26.61
CA LEU A 426 -7.18 22.39 25.78
C LEU A 426 -8.25 21.58 25.01
N GLY A 427 -8.06 21.46 23.68
CA GLY A 427 -8.98 20.85 22.74
C GLY A 427 -9.13 19.33 22.91
N GLU A 428 -9.87 18.87 23.89
CA GLU A 428 -10.16 17.46 24.13
C GLU A 428 -11.11 16.90 23.06
N SER A 429 -10.86 15.66 22.63
CA SER A 429 -11.71 14.91 21.70
C SER A 429 -12.66 14.01 22.47
N GLY A 430 -13.94 13.98 22.09
CA GLY A 430 -14.96 13.10 22.67
C GLY A 430 -15.55 12.14 21.64
N SER A 431 -15.96 10.94 22.08
CA SER A 431 -16.78 10.02 21.28
C SER A 431 -18.18 10.60 21.07
N VAL A 432 -18.91 10.08 20.07
CA VAL A 432 -20.29 10.53 19.74
C VAL A 432 -21.21 10.55 20.96
N GLY A 433 -21.16 9.54 21.84
CA GLY A 433 -21.93 9.52 23.09
C GLY A 433 -21.55 10.63 24.07
N ALA A 434 -20.24 10.87 24.25
CA ALA A 434 -19.74 11.93 25.13
C ALA A 434 -20.06 13.36 24.61
N LEU A 435 -20.16 13.54 23.29
CA LEU A 435 -20.52 14.81 22.66
C LEU A 435 -21.96 15.21 22.97
N SER A 436 -22.89 14.25 23.04
CA SER A 436 -24.31 14.52 23.31
C SER A 436 -24.59 14.76 24.79
N GLU A 437 -24.04 13.92 25.67
CA GLU A 437 -24.39 13.94 27.10
C GLU A 437 -23.62 15.01 27.91
N GLN A 438 -22.38 15.29 27.56
CA GLN A 438 -21.47 16.12 28.36
C GLN A 438 -21.26 17.52 27.82
N ALA A 439 -21.43 17.77 26.52
CA ALA A 439 -21.13 19.06 25.89
C ALA A 439 -22.36 19.80 25.36
N GLY A 440 -23.58 19.23 25.47
CA GLY A 440 -24.82 19.88 24.97
C GLY A 440 -24.74 20.20 23.47
N ILE A 441 -24.04 19.35 22.68
CA ILE A 441 -23.92 19.53 21.23
C ILE A 441 -25.15 18.93 20.57
N ASP A 442 -25.78 19.71 19.70
CA ASP A 442 -26.87 19.23 18.86
C ASP A 442 -26.35 18.13 17.90
N MET A 443 -26.73 16.89 18.17
CA MET A 443 -26.29 15.73 17.41
C MET A 443 -26.96 15.65 16.03
N ALA A 444 -28.15 16.20 15.84
CA ALA A 444 -28.81 16.28 14.55
C ALA A 444 -28.04 17.22 13.62
N ALA A 445 -27.76 18.44 14.12
CA ALA A 445 -26.96 19.40 13.39
C ALA A 445 -25.51 18.91 13.11
N LEU A 446 -24.86 18.21 14.06
CA LEU A 446 -23.56 17.61 13.83
C LEU A 446 -23.62 16.53 12.74
N THR A 447 -24.65 15.69 12.76
CA THR A 447 -24.86 14.66 11.75
C THR A 447 -25.08 15.28 10.37
N THR A 448 -25.84 16.36 10.28
CA THR A 448 -26.03 17.14 9.04
C THR A 448 -24.69 17.69 8.53
N ALA A 449 -23.86 18.29 9.39
CA ALA A 449 -22.52 18.76 8.99
C ALA A 449 -21.66 17.64 8.40
N ILE A 450 -21.66 16.46 9.03
CA ILE A 450 -20.89 15.32 8.55
C ILE A 450 -21.45 14.80 7.22
N ARG A 451 -22.78 14.75 7.05
CA ARG A 451 -23.41 14.40 5.76
C ARG A 451 -23.04 15.36 4.64
N VAL A 452 -22.91 16.67 4.94
CA VAL A 452 -22.42 17.67 3.98
C VAL A 452 -20.97 17.38 3.58
N ILE A 453 -20.08 17.01 4.52
CA ILE A 453 -18.71 16.63 4.20
C ILE A 453 -18.69 15.39 3.31
N LEU A 454 -19.45 14.36 3.67
CA LEU A 454 -19.55 13.11 2.89
C LEU A 454 -20.12 13.39 1.47
N SER A 455 -21.17 14.19 1.35
CA SER A 455 -21.73 14.62 0.07
C SER A 455 -20.71 15.39 -0.78
N GLY A 456 -19.92 16.28 -0.16
CA GLY A 456 -18.85 17.00 -0.84
C GLY A 456 -17.78 16.05 -1.41
N VAL A 457 -17.41 15.00 -0.68
CA VAL A 457 -16.47 13.96 -1.16
C VAL A 457 -17.08 13.21 -2.34
N THR A 458 -18.34 12.79 -2.26
CA THR A 458 -19.03 12.05 -3.33
C THR A 458 -19.03 12.86 -4.63
N ARG A 459 -19.39 14.16 -4.56
CA ARG A 459 -19.46 15.06 -5.73
C ARG A 459 -18.09 15.36 -6.36
N THR A 460 -17.00 15.05 -5.69
CA THR A 460 -15.65 15.16 -6.27
C THR A 460 -15.18 13.86 -6.94
N HIS A 461 -16.01 12.81 -6.96
CA HIS A 461 -15.76 11.52 -7.63
C HIS A 461 -14.40 10.93 -7.34
N GLY A 462 -13.89 11.07 -6.11
CA GLY A 462 -12.60 10.54 -5.71
C GLY A 462 -11.38 11.14 -6.43
N ARG A 463 -11.53 12.31 -7.06
CA ARG A 463 -10.45 12.95 -7.85
C ARG A 463 -9.61 13.94 -7.04
N LEU A 464 -10.08 14.33 -5.86
CA LEU A 464 -9.47 15.38 -5.07
C LEU A 464 -8.96 14.89 -3.73
N GLY A 465 -7.86 15.50 -3.27
CA GLY A 465 -7.34 15.28 -1.93
C GLY A 465 -8.08 16.14 -0.88
N LYS A 466 -8.01 15.72 0.39
CA LYS A 466 -8.71 16.35 1.52
C LYS A 466 -8.54 17.86 1.61
N ASN A 467 -7.36 18.39 1.31
CA ASN A 467 -7.10 19.83 1.38
C ASN A 467 -7.95 20.65 0.38
N LEU A 468 -8.16 20.13 -0.82
CA LEU A 468 -8.93 20.84 -1.84
C LEU A 468 -10.43 20.70 -1.61
N ILE A 469 -10.87 19.53 -1.10
CA ILE A 469 -12.25 19.32 -0.65
C ILE A 469 -12.58 20.24 0.52
N SER A 470 -11.66 20.39 1.51
CA SER A 470 -11.83 21.32 2.62
C SER A 470 -11.96 22.78 2.15
N GLN A 471 -11.15 23.19 1.16
CA GLN A 471 -11.24 24.52 0.57
C GLN A 471 -12.58 24.74 -0.14
N MET A 472 -13.07 23.73 -0.87
CA MET A 472 -14.37 23.79 -1.52
C MET A 472 -15.51 23.92 -0.51
N LEU A 473 -15.55 23.07 0.52
CA LEU A 473 -16.58 23.10 1.57
C LEU A 473 -16.58 24.42 2.37
N ALA A 474 -15.39 25.01 2.59
CA ALA A 474 -15.25 26.31 3.25
C ALA A 474 -15.59 27.51 2.35
N GLY A 475 -15.91 27.31 1.06
CA GLY A 475 -16.21 28.39 0.13
C GLY A 475 -14.96 29.22 -0.27
N SER A 476 -13.79 28.58 -0.34
CA SER A 476 -12.52 29.26 -0.65
C SER A 476 -12.47 29.70 -2.11
N LYS A 477 -12.12 30.97 -2.35
CA LYS A 477 -11.87 31.54 -3.68
C LYS A 477 -10.48 31.27 -4.24
N ASN A 478 -9.80 30.18 -3.77
CA ASN A 478 -8.47 29.81 -4.23
C ASN A 478 -8.47 29.54 -5.75
N LYS A 479 -7.37 29.94 -6.42
CA LYS A 479 -7.18 29.76 -7.86
C LYS A 479 -7.42 28.30 -8.32
N LYS A 480 -7.06 27.29 -7.52
CA LYS A 480 -7.30 25.87 -7.86
C LYS A 480 -8.79 25.49 -7.76
N VAL A 481 -9.52 26.00 -6.77
CA VAL A 481 -10.96 25.79 -6.59
C VAL A 481 -11.72 26.39 -7.79
N THR A 482 -11.34 27.59 -8.21
CA THR A 482 -11.92 28.26 -9.36
C THR A 482 -11.57 27.59 -10.69
N GLN A 483 -10.29 27.19 -10.86
CA GLN A 483 -9.84 26.49 -12.08
C GLN A 483 -10.52 25.14 -12.29
N LEU A 484 -10.80 24.40 -11.20
CA LEU A 484 -11.49 23.13 -11.23
C LEU A 484 -13.02 23.29 -11.14
N ARG A 485 -13.52 24.52 -11.23
CA ARG A 485 -14.96 24.88 -11.16
C ARG A 485 -15.69 24.27 -9.95
N LEU A 486 -14.98 24.03 -8.84
CA LEU A 486 -15.57 23.46 -7.63
C LEU A 486 -16.58 24.39 -6.95
N SER A 487 -16.55 25.69 -7.29
CA SER A 487 -17.54 26.67 -6.85
C SER A 487 -18.95 26.44 -7.41
N ARG A 488 -19.10 25.59 -8.44
CA ARG A 488 -20.39 25.20 -9.01
C ARG A 488 -21.05 23.99 -8.33
N LEU A 489 -20.31 23.31 -7.44
CA LEU A 489 -20.88 22.17 -6.72
C LEU A 489 -21.83 22.68 -5.63
N SER A 490 -23.01 22.06 -5.49
CA SER A 490 -24.01 22.43 -4.49
C SER A 490 -23.50 22.35 -3.02
N THR A 491 -22.39 21.67 -2.79
CA THR A 491 -21.71 21.61 -1.47
C THR A 491 -20.65 22.70 -1.29
N TYR A 492 -20.40 23.53 -2.32
CA TYR A 492 -19.44 24.64 -2.22
C TYR A 492 -19.93 25.68 -1.20
N GLY A 493 -19.07 25.99 -0.24
CA GLY A 493 -19.37 27.01 0.76
C GLY A 493 -20.41 26.63 1.81
N MET A 494 -20.99 25.43 1.77
CA MET A 494 -22.00 25.00 2.75
C MET A 494 -21.46 25.00 4.19
N LEU A 495 -20.15 24.87 4.36
CA LEU A 495 -19.48 24.94 5.67
C LEU A 495 -18.65 26.25 5.79
N THR A 496 -19.13 27.32 5.21
CA THR A 496 -18.56 28.66 5.36
C THR A 496 -18.51 29.06 6.84
N GLY A 497 -17.35 29.53 7.29
CA GLY A 497 -17.07 29.78 8.72
C GLY A 497 -16.20 28.71 9.37
N MET A 498 -16.01 27.53 8.72
CA MET A 498 -15.00 26.55 9.10
C MET A 498 -13.65 26.90 8.46
N LYS A 499 -12.55 26.74 9.21
CA LYS A 499 -11.20 26.85 8.64
C LYS A 499 -10.84 25.57 7.87
N GLN A 500 -10.01 25.68 6.83
CA GLN A 500 -9.54 24.53 6.06
C GLN A 500 -8.94 23.43 6.96
N GLY A 501 -8.12 23.79 7.94
CA GLY A 501 -7.52 22.82 8.87
C GLY A 501 -8.56 22.09 9.72
N GLU A 502 -9.62 22.78 10.17
CA GLU A 502 -10.71 22.17 10.93
C GLU A 502 -11.48 21.13 10.11
N LEU A 503 -11.76 21.42 8.85
CA LEU A 503 -12.41 20.47 7.93
C LEU A 503 -11.48 19.31 7.58
N THR A 504 -10.17 19.56 7.48
CA THR A 504 -9.17 18.48 7.29
C THR A 504 -9.13 17.56 8.51
N ASP A 505 -9.13 18.13 9.74
CA ASP A 505 -9.20 17.34 10.99
C ASP A 505 -10.50 16.50 11.07
N ALA A 506 -11.64 17.07 10.65
CA ALA A 506 -12.90 16.35 10.58
C ALA A 506 -12.81 15.17 9.58
N MET A 507 -12.29 15.40 8.37
CA MET A 507 -12.09 14.32 7.39
C MET A 507 -11.12 13.25 7.89
N ASP A 508 -10.06 13.59 8.63
CA ASP A 508 -9.16 12.62 9.25
C ASP A 508 -9.88 11.73 10.27
N SER A 509 -10.81 12.30 11.04
CA SER A 509 -11.68 11.51 11.92
C SER A 509 -12.61 10.58 11.14
N LEU A 510 -13.19 11.03 10.02
CA LEU A 510 -14.03 10.20 9.15
C LEU A 510 -13.24 9.10 8.45
N LEU A 511 -12.00 9.37 8.04
CA LEU A 511 -11.05 8.38 7.52
C LEU A 511 -10.72 7.33 8.60
N THR A 512 -10.51 7.76 9.83
CA THR A 512 -10.16 6.87 10.95
C THR A 512 -11.27 5.85 11.23
N VAL A 513 -12.53 6.26 11.20
CA VAL A 513 -13.68 5.35 11.45
C VAL A 513 -14.20 4.67 10.19
N GLY A 514 -13.56 4.86 9.05
CA GLY A 514 -13.89 4.17 7.80
C GLY A 514 -15.13 4.68 7.07
N LEU A 515 -15.61 5.89 7.34
CA LEU A 515 -16.64 6.55 6.54
C LEU A 515 -16.08 7.07 5.21
N LEU A 516 -14.81 7.42 5.21
CA LEU A 516 -14.03 7.77 4.04
C LEU A 516 -12.83 6.84 3.90
N ASP A 517 -12.29 6.74 2.70
CA ASP A 517 -11.04 6.06 2.40
C ASP A 517 -10.14 6.96 1.56
N GLN A 518 -8.83 6.68 1.55
CA GLN A 518 -7.88 7.45 0.79
C GLN A 518 -7.10 6.52 -0.13
N LYS A 519 -7.10 6.82 -1.43
CA LYS A 519 -6.40 6.05 -2.45
C LYS A 519 -5.38 6.92 -3.16
N GLU A 520 -4.22 6.36 -3.47
CA GLU A 520 -3.25 7.00 -4.37
C GLU A 520 -3.61 6.64 -5.82
N LEU A 521 -4.08 7.64 -6.56
CA LEU A 521 -4.18 7.57 -8.01
C LEU A 521 -2.91 8.19 -8.60
N ASN A 522 -2.15 7.41 -9.36
CA ASN A 522 -0.93 7.78 -10.12
C ASN A 522 -0.26 9.10 -9.70
N GLU A 523 1.03 9.05 -9.33
CA GLU A 523 1.89 10.19 -8.96
C GLU A 523 1.67 10.84 -7.57
N ARG A 524 1.48 10.04 -6.50
CA ARG A 524 1.59 10.51 -5.10
C ARG A 524 0.67 11.68 -4.72
N ARG A 525 -0.52 11.74 -5.28
CA ARG A 525 -1.58 12.65 -4.83
C ARG A 525 -2.71 11.84 -4.22
N PRO A 526 -2.73 11.66 -2.90
CA PRO A 526 -3.80 10.93 -2.26
C PRO A 526 -5.15 11.61 -2.49
N THR A 527 -6.10 10.86 -2.99
CA THR A 527 -7.48 11.29 -3.21
C THR A 527 -8.42 10.65 -2.19
N VAL A 528 -9.50 11.34 -1.83
CA VAL A 528 -10.46 10.87 -0.82
C VAL A 528 -11.68 10.27 -1.51
N HIS A 529 -12.06 9.09 -1.08
CA HIS A 529 -13.16 8.31 -1.62
C HIS A 529 -14.21 8.01 -0.58
N MET A 530 -15.46 7.88 -1.00
CA MET A 530 -16.56 7.43 -0.16
C MET A 530 -16.52 5.91 0.02
N THR A 531 -16.71 5.43 1.25
CA THR A 531 -16.92 4.00 1.53
C THR A 531 -18.40 3.66 1.49
N ASP A 532 -18.75 2.35 1.46
CA ASP A 532 -20.14 1.93 1.55
C ASP A 532 -20.79 2.31 2.88
N LEU A 533 -20.03 2.22 3.99
CA LEU A 533 -20.49 2.69 5.30
C LEU A 533 -20.75 4.20 5.28
N GLY A 534 -19.82 4.97 4.69
CA GLY A 534 -20.00 6.42 4.53
C GLY A 534 -21.23 6.77 3.71
N ARG A 535 -21.52 6.01 2.65
CA ARG A 535 -22.74 6.17 1.83
C ARG A 535 -24.01 5.89 2.62
N GLN A 536 -24.03 4.84 3.44
CA GLN A 536 -25.18 4.51 4.30
C GLN A 536 -25.43 5.61 5.35
N VAL A 537 -24.37 6.16 5.97
CA VAL A 537 -24.49 7.28 6.91
C VAL A 537 -24.96 8.56 6.22
N MET A 538 -24.39 8.86 5.02
CA MET A 538 -24.82 10.02 4.22
C MET A 538 -26.31 9.97 3.89
N ASN A 539 -26.81 8.80 3.49
CA ASN A 539 -28.22 8.59 3.12
C ASN A 539 -29.15 8.43 4.34
N GLY A 540 -28.61 8.38 5.56
CA GLY A 540 -29.40 8.27 6.77
C GLY A 540 -29.84 6.86 7.14
N HIS A 541 -29.35 5.84 6.46
CA HIS A 541 -29.67 4.43 6.73
C HIS A 541 -28.99 3.92 8.01
N VAL A 542 -27.83 4.48 8.36
CA VAL A 542 -27.04 4.12 9.53
C VAL A 542 -26.66 5.39 10.31
N PRO A 543 -26.75 5.38 11.67
CA PRO A 543 -26.30 6.50 12.49
C PRO A 543 -24.77 6.66 12.43
N LEU A 544 -24.27 7.79 12.96
CA LEU A 544 -22.82 8.01 13.11
C LEU A 544 -22.19 6.91 13.99
N PRO A 545 -21.05 6.34 13.60
CA PRO A 545 -20.37 5.35 14.39
C PRO A 545 -20.04 5.87 15.80
N PRO A 546 -20.30 5.11 16.87
CA PRO A 546 -19.96 5.53 18.25
C PRO A 546 -18.46 5.76 18.45
N SER A 547 -17.62 5.11 17.64
CA SER A 547 -16.16 5.24 17.65
C SER A 547 -15.67 6.54 17.02
N LEU A 548 -16.52 7.34 16.38
CA LEU A 548 -16.14 8.63 15.81
C LEU A 548 -15.74 9.58 16.91
N GLN A 549 -14.49 10.06 16.85
CA GLN A 549 -13.93 11.03 17.79
C GLN A 549 -13.74 12.39 17.11
N LEU A 550 -14.29 13.41 17.70
CA LEU A 550 -14.11 14.80 17.29
C LEU A 550 -13.70 15.66 18.49
N LYS A 551 -12.85 16.65 18.25
CA LYS A 551 -12.53 17.67 19.26
C LYS A 551 -13.80 18.44 19.64
N PHE A 552 -14.07 18.67 20.92
CA PHE A 552 -15.27 19.40 21.37
C PHE A 552 -15.47 20.76 20.67
N PRO A 553 -14.45 21.61 20.53
CA PRO A 553 -14.61 22.89 19.82
C PRO A 553 -14.96 22.69 18.34
N LEU A 554 -14.39 21.66 17.69
CA LEU A 554 -14.66 21.34 16.29
C LEU A 554 -16.09 20.82 16.12
N ALA A 555 -16.53 19.87 16.95
CA ALA A 555 -17.88 19.30 16.90
C ALA A 555 -18.95 20.39 17.17
N LYS A 556 -18.75 21.25 18.18
CA LYS A 556 -19.62 22.39 18.49
C LYS A 556 -19.70 23.38 17.34
N LYS A 557 -18.58 23.67 16.69
CA LYS A 557 -18.52 24.58 15.56
C LYS A 557 -19.19 24.00 14.31
N LEU A 558 -18.97 22.70 14.02
CA LEU A 558 -19.65 21.98 12.95
C LEU A 558 -21.18 22.00 13.15
N ALA A 559 -21.64 21.64 14.34
CA ALA A 559 -23.07 21.68 14.65
C ALA A 559 -23.66 23.11 14.51
N LYS A 560 -22.96 24.12 14.99
CA LYS A 560 -23.39 25.53 14.86
C LYS A 560 -23.45 26.02 13.41
N VAL A 561 -22.52 25.56 12.55
CA VAL A 561 -22.54 25.92 11.12
C VAL A 561 -23.68 25.19 10.41
N ALA A 562 -23.91 23.91 10.74
CA ALA A 562 -24.95 23.11 10.13
C ALA A 562 -26.37 23.55 10.54
N SER A 563 -26.58 24.03 11.79
CA SER A 563 -27.88 24.56 12.22
C SER A 563 -28.33 25.78 11.40
N LYS A 564 -27.37 26.53 10.82
CA LYS A 564 -27.67 27.62 9.89
C LYS A 564 -28.13 27.14 8.52
N ILE A 565 -27.68 25.96 8.13
CA ILE A 565 -28.12 25.32 6.86
C ILE A 565 -29.59 24.88 6.98
N GLU A 566 -29.98 24.36 8.15
CA GLU A 566 -31.35 23.92 8.43
C GLU A 566 -32.36 25.08 8.59
N SER A 567 -31.88 26.27 9.02
CA SER A 567 -32.70 27.47 9.17
C SER A 567 -33.00 28.25 7.89
N GLY A 568 -32.49 27.81 6.73
CA GLY A 568 -32.81 28.42 5.42
C GLY A 568 -32.08 29.72 5.12
N ASP A 569 -31.08 30.13 5.93
CA ASP A 569 -30.26 31.34 5.70
C ASP A 569 -29.15 31.19 4.63
N VAL A 570 -29.12 30.07 3.91
CA VAL A 570 -28.22 29.85 2.78
C VAL A 570 -29.07 29.93 1.51
N ALA A 571 -28.77 30.91 0.65
CA ALA A 571 -29.44 31.13 -0.61
C ALA A 571 -29.61 29.80 -1.38
N GLU A 572 -30.83 29.44 -1.71
CA GLU A 572 -31.17 28.36 -2.65
C GLU A 572 -30.57 28.72 -4.00
N GLU A 573 -29.46 28.07 -4.37
CA GLU A 573 -29.02 28.03 -5.76
C GLU A 573 -29.77 26.88 -6.46
N GLU A 574 -30.32 27.20 -7.61
CA GLU A 574 -31.12 26.33 -8.49
C GLU A 574 -30.42 24.99 -8.79
N PRO A 575 -31.17 23.89 -8.96
CA PRO A 575 -30.59 22.60 -9.32
C PRO A 575 -29.88 22.70 -10.68
N LEU A 576 -28.72 22.05 -10.78
CA LEU A 576 -27.93 21.95 -12.02
C LEU A 576 -28.82 21.69 -13.23
N THR A 577 -28.82 22.60 -14.17
CA THR A 577 -29.53 22.42 -15.43
C THR A 577 -28.82 21.33 -16.27
N SER A 578 -29.52 20.68 -17.17
CA SER A 578 -28.96 19.67 -18.10
C SER A 578 -27.74 20.20 -18.85
N ASN A 579 -27.67 21.51 -19.11
CA ASN A 579 -26.53 22.18 -19.72
C ASN A 579 -25.26 22.20 -18.86
N ASP A 580 -25.39 22.30 -17.53
CA ASP A 580 -24.22 22.33 -16.64
C ASP A 580 -23.56 20.94 -16.49
N ALA A 581 -24.37 19.87 -16.54
CA ALA A 581 -23.87 18.49 -16.54
C ALA A 581 -23.11 18.18 -17.86
N GLU A 582 -23.61 18.68 -18.97
CA GLU A 582 -22.98 18.51 -20.29
C GLU A 582 -21.67 19.31 -20.39
N GLU A 583 -21.61 20.52 -19.84
CA GLU A 583 -20.38 21.33 -19.77
C GLU A 583 -19.29 20.69 -18.89
N LEU A 584 -19.68 20.02 -17.80
CA LEU A 584 -18.75 19.27 -16.93
C LEU A 584 -18.18 18.03 -17.63
N LEU A 585 -19.01 17.31 -18.35
CA LEU A 585 -18.61 16.18 -19.19
C LEU A 585 -17.63 16.62 -20.29
N ASP A 586 -17.94 17.69 -20.99
CA ASP A 586 -17.11 18.23 -22.07
C ASP A 586 -15.75 18.69 -21.56
N GLN A 587 -15.70 19.26 -20.35
CA GLN A 587 -14.44 19.67 -19.73
C GLN A 587 -13.58 18.47 -19.32
N ASP A 588 -14.17 17.42 -18.72
CA ASP A 588 -13.43 16.21 -18.33
C ASP A 588 -12.89 15.49 -19.57
N LEU A 589 -13.71 15.39 -20.60
CA LEU A 589 -13.32 14.82 -21.89
C LEU A 589 -12.16 15.62 -22.52
N SER A 590 -12.20 16.95 -22.45
CA SER A 590 -11.13 17.84 -22.90
C SER A 590 -9.81 17.56 -22.16
N ASP A 591 -9.86 17.45 -20.86
CA ASP A 591 -8.67 17.26 -20.05
C ASP A 591 -8.05 15.86 -20.25
N ARG A 592 -8.88 14.84 -20.44
CA ARG A 592 -8.43 13.47 -20.73
C ARG A 592 -7.82 13.37 -22.13
N ILE A 593 -8.42 13.94 -23.15
CA ILE A 593 -7.88 13.97 -24.52
C ILE A 593 -6.57 14.76 -24.56
N LYS A 594 -6.46 15.90 -23.87
CA LYS A 594 -5.21 16.68 -23.78
C LYS A 594 -4.10 15.92 -23.05
N ARG A 595 -4.46 15.09 -22.07
CA ARG A 595 -3.52 14.22 -21.35
C ARG A 595 -3.04 13.06 -22.23
N PHE A 596 -3.95 12.44 -22.97
CA PHE A 596 -3.66 11.44 -24.00
C PHE A 596 -2.69 12.00 -25.05
N ARG A 597 -3.00 13.17 -25.63
CA ARG A 597 -2.15 13.88 -26.61
C ARG A 597 -0.74 14.12 -26.06
N ARG A 598 -0.60 14.61 -24.83
CA ARG A 598 0.71 14.85 -24.20
C ARG A 598 1.50 13.55 -24.02
N LYS A 599 0.85 12.46 -23.59
CA LYS A 599 1.49 11.17 -23.42
C LYS A 599 2.04 10.64 -24.76
N ARG A 600 1.28 10.76 -25.84
CA ARG A 600 1.70 10.31 -27.18
C ARG A 600 2.76 11.22 -27.79
N SER A 601 2.63 12.52 -27.62
CA SER A 601 3.64 13.51 -28.01
C SER A 601 4.99 13.25 -27.39
N ALA A 602 5.04 12.95 -26.09
CA ALA A 602 6.27 12.60 -25.39
C ALA A 602 6.88 11.28 -25.88
N ALA A 603 6.05 10.27 -26.16
CA ALA A 603 6.51 8.96 -26.65
C ALA A 603 7.13 9.04 -28.05
N LEU A 604 6.62 9.92 -28.92
CA LEU A 604 7.08 10.08 -30.29
C LEU A 604 8.08 11.22 -30.46
N ASN A 605 8.39 11.97 -29.39
CA ASN A 605 9.23 13.16 -29.42
C ASN A 605 8.82 14.20 -30.48
N VAL A 606 7.49 14.42 -30.62
CA VAL A 606 6.91 15.40 -31.53
C VAL A 606 6.09 16.45 -30.79
N ALA A 607 5.87 17.62 -31.36
CA ALA A 607 5.07 18.66 -30.73
C ALA A 607 3.59 18.21 -30.55
N PRO A 608 2.93 18.49 -29.40
CA PRO A 608 1.58 18.00 -29.11
C PRO A 608 0.52 18.31 -30.20
N HIS A 609 0.60 19.46 -30.83
CA HIS A 609 -0.35 19.86 -31.90
C HIS A 609 -0.24 19.02 -33.17
N ARG A 610 0.88 18.29 -33.36
CA ARG A 610 1.04 17.34 -34.48
C ARG A 610 0.30 16.03 -34.26
N ILE A 611 0.00 15.68 -32.99
CA ILE A 611 -0.83 14.52 -32.67
C ILE A 611 -2.30 14.85 -32.83
N LEU A 612 -2.78 15.91 -32.17
CA LEU A 612 -4.14 16.44 -32.28
C LEU A 612 -4.12 17.96 -32.06
N SER A 613 -4.73 18.73 -32.99
CA SER A 613 -4.84 20.16 -32.83
C SER A 613 -5.91 20.53 -31.78
N GLU A 614 -5.83 21.72 -31.17
CA GLU A 614 -6.85 22.20 -30.22
C GLU A 614 -8.25 22.29 -30.88
N SER A 615 -8.31 22.66 -32.18
CA SER A 615 -9.55 22.71 -32.94
C SER A 615 -10.14 21.31 -33.18
N THR A 616 -9.29 20.31 -33.44
CA THR A 616 -9.70 18.91 -33.58
C THR A 616 -10.23 18.36 -32.26
N ILE A 617 -9.55 18.63 -31.13
CA ILE A 617 -10.00 18.23 -29.79
C ILE A 617 -11.41 18.79 -29.51
N LYS A 618 -11.65 20.07 -29.78
CA LYS A 618 -12.99 20.67 -29.60
C LYS A 618 -14.07 19.98 -30.43
N ARG A 619 -13.78 19.58 -31.69
CA ARG A 619 -14.71 18.86 -32.54
C ARG A 619 -14.99 17.43 -32.04
N VAL A 620 -13.98 16.74 -31.58
CA VAL A 620 -14.13 15.40 -30.94
C VAL A 620 -15.04 15.48 -29.71
N ILE A 621 -14.87 16.54 -28.89
CA ILE A 621 -15.71 16.75 -27.70
C ILE A 621 -17.17 17.03 -28.12
N GLN A 622 -17.38 17.85 -29.14
CA GLN A 622 -18.72 18.17 -29.62
C GLN A 622 -19.42 16.97 -30.28
N SER A 623 -18.69 16.15 -31.03
CA SER A 623 -19.27 15.00 -31.74
C SER A 623 -19.37 13.74 -30.94
N LYS A 624 -18.56 13.59 -29.83
CA LYS A 624 -18.52 12.44 -28.96
C LYS A 624 -18.54 11.09 -29.72
N PRO A 625 -17.60 10.85 -30.67
CA PRO A 625 -17.65 9.68 -31.55
C PRO A 625 -17.60 8.38 -30.78
N ALA A 626 -18.52 7.45 -31.11
CA ALA A 626 -18.64 6.15 -30.46
C ALA A 626 -17.92 5.01 -31.22
N ASN A 627 -17.54 5.25 -32.49
CA ASN A 627 -16.88 4.26 -33.34
C ASN A 627 -15.91 4.91 -34.33
N ALA A 628 -15.11 4.08 -35.01
CA ALA A 628 -14.07 4.54 -35.93
C ALA A 628 -14.64 5.38 -37.11
N THR A 629 -15.80 5.03 -37.66
CA THR A 629 -16.44 5.75 -38.76
C THR A 629 -16.86 7.16 -38.30
N GLN A 630 -17.39 7.32 -37.11
CA GLN A 630 -17.74 8.62 -36.56
C GLN A 630 -16.49 9.45 -36.22
N LEU A 631 -15.42 8.80 -35.80
CA LEU A 631 -14.15 9.44 -35.51
C LEU A 631 -13.50 9.96 -36.83
N GLU A 632 -13.58 9.19 -37.90
CA GLU A 632 -13.11 9.56 -39.23
C GLU A 632 -13.86 10.78 -39.82
N ALA A 633 -15.13 10.88 -39.50
CA ALA A 633 -15.95 12.04 -39.92
C ALA A 633 -15.54 13.34 -39.21
N VAL A 634 -14.74 13.31 -38.17
CA VAL A 634 -14.26 14.50 -37.46
C VAL A 634 -13.16 15.18 -38.24
N SER A 635 -13.44 16.34 -38.81
CA SER A 635 -12.47 17.13 -39.59
C SER A 635 -11.17 17.38 -38.78
N GLY A 636 -10.02 16.98 -39.37
CA GLY A 636 -8.68 17.11 -38.77
C GLY A 636 -8.17 15.86 -38.07
N ILE A 637 -8.83 14.74 -38.27
CA ILE A 637 -8.34 13.40 -37.94
C ILE A 637 -7.98 12.71 -39.26
N SER A 638 -6.77 12.16 -39.36
CA SER A 638 -6.30 11.42 -40.53
C SER A 638 -6.53 9.92 -40.37
N SER A 639 -6.65 9.18 -41.47
CA SER A 639 -6.76 7.71 -41.45
C SER A 639 -5.55 7.06 -40.71
N GLU A 640 -4.35 7.60 -40.90
CA GLU A 640 -3.15 7.15 -40.20
C GLU A 640 -3.25 7.33 -38.69
N PHE A 641 -3.90 8.40 -38.21
CA PHE A 641 -4.16 8.62 -36.80
C PHE A 641 -5.15 7.59 -36.23
N ILE A 642 -6.18 7.25 -37.00
CA ILE A 642 -7.20 6.27 -36.63
C ILE A 642 -6.58 4.88 -36.48
N GLU A 643 -5.75 4.47 -37.43
CA GLU A 643 -5.03 3.20 -37.38
C GLU A 643 -4.09 3.11 -36.18
N ALA A 644 -3.37 4.20 -35.88
CA ALA A 644 -2.37 4.20 -34.80
C ALA A 644 -2.95 4.44 -33.41
N TYR A 645 -4.04 5.20 -33.27
CA TYR A 645 -4.52 5.72 -31.98
C TYR A 645 -6.04 5.79 -31.85
N GLY A 646 -6.78 5.44 -32.89
CA GLY A 646 -8.24 5.56 -32.91
C GLY A 646 -8.92 4.72 -31.84
N SER A 647 -8.50 3.49 -31.69
CA SER A 647 -9.00 2.56 -30.66
C SER A 647 -8.82 3.12 -29.25
N ASP A 648 -7.62 3.58 -28.91
CA ASP A 648 -7.30 4.13 -27.58
C ASP A 648 -8.09 5.42 -27.28
N LEU A 649 -8.33 6.25 -28.31
CA LEU A 649 -9.10 7.48 -28.17
C LEU A 649 -10.59 7.20 -27.99
N LEU A 650 -11.14 6.25 -28.73
CA LEU A 650 -12.53 5.82 -28.61
C LEU A 650 -12.81 5.16 -27.24
N GLU A 651 -11.92 4.32 -26.77
CA GLU A 651 -12.01 3.73 -25.44
C GLU A 651 -11.99 4.80 -24.33
N LEU A 652 -11.11 5.80 -24.46
CA LEU A 652 -11.06 6.94 -23.53
C LEU A 652 -12.38 7.71 -23.52
N ILE A 653 -12.98 7.96 -24.70
CA ILE A 653 -14.27 8.65 -24.84
C ILE A 653 -15.38 7.81 -24.22
N ALA A 654 -15.49 6.52 -24.56
CA ALA A 654 -16.51 5.61 -24.07
C ALA A 654 -16.46 5.48 -22.53
N ASN A 655 -15.28 5.28 -21.97
CA ASN A 655 -15.09 5.20 -20.52
C ASN A 655 -15.47 6.51 -19.80
N THR A 656 -15.17 7.67 -20.42
CA THR A 656 -15.56 8.96 -19.84
C THR A 656 -17.08 9.17 -19.89
N LEU A 657 -17.74 8.77 -20.97
CA LEU A 657 -19.20 8.85 -21.09
C LEU A 657 -19.92 7.93 -20.11
N ALA A 658 -19.47 6.66 -19.99
CA ALA A 658 -20.03 5.68 -19.07
C ALA A 658 -19.89 6.11 -17.59
N GLU A 659 -18.78 6.73 -17.22
CA GLU A 659 -18.58 7.27 -15.88
C GLU A 659 -19.55 8.41 -15.54
N HIS A 660 -19.99 9.18 -16.53
CA HIS A 660 -20.95 10.28 -16.35
C HIS A 660 -22.43 9.85 -16.51
N GLU A 661 -22.73 8.73 -17.20
CA GLU A 661 -24.10 8.18 -17.31
C GLU A 661 -24.60 7.50 -16.03
N ILE A 662 -23.67 6.97 -15.22
CA ILE A 662 -24.01 6.34 -13.92
C ILE A 662 -24.52 7.38 -12.89
N ASP A 663 -24.27 8.65 -13.11
CA ASP A 663 -24.60 9.76 -12.20
C ASP A 663 -25.89 10.52 -12.53
N CYS A 664 -26.61 10.18 -13.59
CA CYS A 664 -27.94 10.77 -13.89
C CYS A 664 -29.05 9.92 -13.24
N PRO A 665 -29.91 10.49 -12.37
CA PRO A 665 -31.14 9.79 -11.96
C PRO A 665 -32.01 9.58 -13.18
N PRO A 666 -32.73 8.43 -13.28
CA PRO A 666 -33.57 8.15 -14.44
C PRO A 666 -34.60 9.27 -14.59
N LYS A 667 -34.66 9.83 -15.80
CA LYS A 667 -35.69 10.82 -16.18
C LYS A 667 -37.03 10.25 -15.81
N SER A 668 -37.76 10.94 -14.93
CA SER A 668 -39.12 10.63 -14.57
C SER A 668 -39.96 10.54 -15.85
N ALA A 669 -40.43 9.33 -16.16
CA ALA A 669 -41.39 9.12 -17.22
C ALA A 669 -42.68 9.83 -16.81
N THR A 670 -43.12 10.77 -17.60
CA THR A 670 -44.45 11.39 -17.57
C THR A 670 -45.48 10.30 -17.75
N PRO A 671 -46.51 10.19 -16.91
CA PRO A 671 -47.53 9.19 -17.10
C PRO A 671 -48.42 9.49 -18.30
N PRO A 672 -48.72 8.53 -19.18
CA PRO A 672 -49.72 8.73 -20.21
C PRO A 672 -51.13 8.71 -19.59
N SER A 673 -51.96 9.66 -20.02
CA SER A 673 -53.33 9.88 -19.66
C SER A 673 -54.22 8.65 -19.90
N ASN A 674 -55.16 8.44 -18.95
CA ASN A 674 -56.31 7.55 -18.95
C ASN A 674 -56.95 7.32 -20.30
N HIS A 675 -57.15 6.06 -20.67
CA HIS A 675 -58.38 5.60 -21.28
C HIS A 675 -58.81 4.29 -20.59
N GLN A 676 -60.02 4.36 -20.02
CA GLN A 676 -60.78 3.29 -19.43
C GLN A 676 -61.14 2.18 -20.43
N VAL A 677 -61.02 0.92 -20.06
CA VAL A 677 -61.95 -0.15 -20.43
C VAL A 677 -61.91 -1.17 -19.29
N GLU A 678 -63.07 -1.46 -18.74
CA GLU A 678 -63.40 -2.44 -17.69
C GLU A 678 -63.52 -3.87 -18.25
N PRO A 679 -63.93 -4.89 -17.42
CA PRO A 679 -63.11 -6.08 -17.18
C PRO A 679 -63.75 -7.37 -17.72
N SER A 680 -63.02 -8.46 -17.74
CA SER A 680 -63.63 -9.80 -17.77
C SER A 680 -62.79 -10.84 -16.99
N GLU A 681 -63.54 -11.55 -16.22
CA GLU A 681 -63.36 -12.54 -15.17
C GLU A 681 -62.52 -13.78 -15.47
N SER A 682 -62.09 -14.33 -14.31
CA SER A 682 -61.94 -15.79 -13.97
C SER A 682 -60.68 -16.49 -14.49
N ALA A 683 -59.96 -17.30 -13.75
CA ALA A 683 -60.24 -18.16 -12.61
C ALA A 683 -58.95 -18.71 -11.99
N GLU A 684 -59.02 -18.89 -10.67
CA GLU A 684 -58.51 -20.01 -9.85
C GLU A 684 -57.01 -20.33 -9.75
N SER A 685 -56.57 -20.16 -8.52
CA SER A 685 -55.45 -20.88 -7.87
C SER A 685 -55.82 -22.35 -7.59
N PRO A 686 -54.87 -23.24 -7.32
CA PRO A 686 -54.62 -23.50 -5.89
C PRO A 686 -53.16 -23.68 -5.48
N ALA A 687 -52.96 -23.38 -4.21
CA ALA A 687 -51.78 -23.64 -3.39
C ALA A 687 -51.58 -25.15 -3.12
N VAL A 688 -50.31 -25.54 -2.93
CA VAL A 688 -49.88 -26.57 -1.94
C VAL A 688 -48.36 -26.43 -1.67
N ASP A 689 -48.04 -26.20 -0.41
CA ASP A 689 -46.77 -26.54 0.29
C ASP A 689 -46.89 -27.99 0.82
N PRO A 690 -45.93 -28.76 1.25
CA PRO A 690 -44.65 -28.48 1.90
C PRO A 690 -43.46 -29.45 1.57
N ARG A 691 -42.31 -29.11 2.15
CA ARG A 691 -41.04 -29.84 2.27
C ARG A 691 -41.10 -31.37 2.52
N PRO A 692 -39.99 -32.14 2.26
CA PRO A 692 -38.78 -32.11 3.08
C PRO A 692 -37.44 -32.29 2.34
N SER A 693 -36.36 -31.89 3.01
CA SER A 693 -34.97 -32.25 2.69
C SER A 693 -34.74 -33.76 2.87
N PRO A 694 -33.73 -34.33 2.13
CA PRO A 694 -32.56 -34.79 2.85
C PRO A 694 -31.22 -34.48 2.19
N ALA A 695 -30.20 -34.48 3.03
CA ALA A 695 -28.81 -34.36 2.71
C ALA A 695 -28.31 -35.52 1.83
N ALA A 696 -27.44 -35.21 0.86
CA ALA A 696 -26.47 -36.17 0.34
C ALA A 696 -25.32 -35.44 -0.40
N ASP A 697 -24.13 -35.70 0.07
CA ASP A 697 -22.81 -35.74 -0.57
C ASP A 697 -22.47 -34.74 -1.67
N ARG A 698 -21.62 -33.77 -1.32
CA ARG A 698 -20.79 -33.05 -2.28
C ARG A 698 -19.47 -33.83 -2.48
N PRO A 699 -19.08 -34.12 -3.72
CA PRO A 699 -17.75 -34.62 -4.01
C PRO A 699 -16.70 -33.52 -3.78
N THR A 700 -15.63 -33.86 -3.11
CA THR A 700 -14.45 -33.05 -2.90
C THR A 700 -13.84 -32.60 -4.23
N GLU A 701 -13.85 -31.31 -4.53
CA GLU A 701 -13.09 -30.70 -5.62
C GLU A 701 -11.58 -30.87 -5.36
N LYS A 702 -10.91 -31.53 -6.29
CA LYS A 702 -9.44 -31.52 -6.37
C LYS A 702 -9.02 -30.12 -6.77
N VAL A 703 -8.34 -29.43 -5.90
CA VAL A 703 -7.66 -28.15 -6.18
C VAL A 703 -6.54 -28.43 -7.18
N VAL A 704 -6.69 -27.93 -8.40
CA VAL A 704 -5.66 -27.96 -9.45
C VAL A 704 -4.92 -26.63 -9.43
N ASP A 705 -3.58 -26.71 -9.49
CA ASP A 705 -2.63 -25.60 -9.49
C ASP A 705 -2.97 -24.54 -10.57
N PRO A 706 -3.11 -23.24 -10.20
CA PRO A 706 -3.43 -22.17 -11.16
C PRO A 706 -2.37 -21.92 -12.24
N SER A 707 -1.12 -22.26 -12.01
CA SER A 707 -0.01 -22.06 -12.97
C SER A 707 -0.02 -23.03 -14.14
N ALA A 708 -0.79 -24.14 -14.04
CA ALA A 708 -0.97 -25.15 -15.09
C ALA A 708 -2.28 -25.00 -15.86
N TRP A 709 -3.01 -23.90 -15.66
CA TRP A 709 -4.32 -23.72 -16.25
C TRP A 709 -4.21 -23.42 -17.74
N ARG A 710 -4.61 -24.41 -18.54
CA ARG A 710 -4.69 -24.29 -20.00
C ARG A 710 -5.85 -23.37 -20.40
N ASN A 711 -5.86 -22.90 -21.65
CA ASN A 711 -6.89 -22.03 -22.23
C ASN A 711 -8.32 -22.59 -22.02
N GLU A 712 -8.46 -23.91 -22.02
CA GLU A 712 -9.73 -24.61 -21.83
C GLU A 712 -10.37 -24.35 -20.46
N TYR A 713 -9.57 -24.32 -19.41
CA TYR A 713 -10.07 -24.04 -18.05
C TYR A 713 -10.61 -22.62 -17.93
N TRP A 714 -9.94 -21.64 -18.50
CA TRP A 714 -10.39 -20.25 -18.44
C TRP A 714 -11.68 -20.02 -19.22
N THR A 715 -11.86 -20.65 -20.38
CA THR A 715 -13.13 -20.60 -21.12
C THR A 715 -14.28 -21.22 -20.29
N TRP A 716 -14.06 -22.38 -19.71
CA TRP A 716 -15.02 -23.02 -18.83
C TRP A 716 -15.38 -22.16 -17.62
N LYS A 717 -14.38 -21.55 -16.96
CA LYS A 717 -14.59 -20.70 -15.79
C LYS A 717 -15.44 -19.48 -16.12
N LEU A 718 -15.17 -18.80 -17.20
CA LEU A 718 -15.93 -17.64 -17.65
C LEU A 718 -17.39 -18.01 -17.98
N CYS A 719 -17.64 -19.14 -18.65
CA CYS A 719 -19.01 -19.64 -18.87
C CYS A 719 -19.73 -19.96 -17.54
N ARG A 720 -19.05 -20.60 -16.60
CA ARG A 720 -19.58 -20.87 -15.26
C ARG A 720 -19.90 -19.58 -14.48
N ASP A 721 -19.10 -18.55 -14.65
CA ASP A 721 -19.27 -17.25 -13.99
C ASP A 721 -20.34 -16.37 -14.71
N GLY A 722 -21.04 -16.92 -15.75
CA GLY A 722 -22.21 -16.31 -16.38
C GLY A 722 -21.95 -15.54 -17.68
N TYR A 723 -20.74 -15.58 -18.23
CA TYR A 723 -20.42 -14.93 -19.51
C TYR A 723 -20.87 -15.80 -20.67
N THR A 724 -21.44 -15.19 -21.73
CA THR A 724 -21.80 -15.88 -22.97
C THR A 724 -20.56 -16.15 -23.83
N LEU A 725 -20.61 -17.15 -24.73
CA LEU A 725 -19.50 -17.46 -25.64
C LEU A 725 -19.13 -16.25 -26.51
N GLN A 726 -20.09 -15.43 -26.86
CA GLN A 726 -19.85 -14.21 -27.65
C GLN A 726 -19.02 -13.17 -26.85
N GLN A 727 -19.38 -12.94 -25.57
CA GLN A 727 -18.62 -12.07 -24.68
C GLN A 727 -17.22 -12.60 -24.41
N ILE A 728 -17.08 -13.92 -24.27
CA ILE A 728 -15.77 -14.56 -24.09
C ILE A 728 -14.92 -14.46 -25.37
N SER A 729 -15.54 -14.56 -26.53
CA SER A 729 -14.90 -14.35 -27.84
C SER A 729 -14.30 -12.93 -27.95
N GLU A 730 -15.06 -11.92 -27.53
CA GLU A 730 -14.61 -10.52 -27.49
C GLU A 730 -13.47 -10.32 -26.47
N ILE A 731 -13.57 -10.90 -25.27
CA ILE A 731 -12.57 -10.77 -24.20
C ILE A 731 -11.25 -11.45 -24.59
N ARG A 732 -11.32 -12.62 -25.25
CA ARG A 732 -10.14 -13.46 -25.53
C ARG A 732 -9.58 -13.31 -26.94
N GLY A 733 -10.32 -12.66 -27.85
CA GLY A 733 -9.94 -12.55 -29.27
C GLY A 733 -9.95 -13.88 -30.02
N GLU A 734 -10.68 -14.90 -29.52
CA GLU A 734 -10.78 -16.22 -30.10
C GLU A 734 -12.18 -16.44 -30.67
N SER A 735 -12.30 -17.23 -31.76
CA SER A 735 -13.63 -17.51 -32.35
C SER A 735 -14.47 -18.39 -31.42
N THR A 736 -15.82 -18.25 -31.48
CA THR A 736 -16.74 -19.08 -30.69
C THR A 736 -16.59 -20.58 -30.94
N GLU A 737 -16.14 -20.98 -32.12
CA GLU A 737 -15.83 -22.36 -32.44
C GLU A 737 -14.63 -22.91 -31.64
N VAL A 738 -13.56 -22.13 -31.50
CA VAL A 738 -12.39 -22.44 -30.68
C VAL A 738 -12.77 -22.50 -29.20
N LEU A 739 -13.64 -21.60 -28.74
CA LEU A 739 -14.12 -21.60 -27.36
C LEU A 739 -14.99 -22.85 -27.04
N VAL A 740 -15.77 -23.33 -28.02
CA VAL A 740 -16.50 -24.60 -27.88
C VAL A 740 -15.52 -25.78 -27.79
N ASP A 741 -14.43 -25.78 -28.57
CA ASP A 741 -13.40 -26.83 -28.47
C ASP A 741 -12.70 -26.77 -27.10
N HIS A 742 -12.47 -25.58 -26.53
CA HIS A 742 -11.97 -25.44 -25.17
C HIS A 742 -12.96 -26.01 -24.13
N LEU A 743 -14.27 -25.82 -24.28
CA LEU A 743 -15.26 -26.40 -23.39
C LEU A 743 -15.30 -27.93 -23.50
N ILE A 744 -15.17 -28.47 -24.70
CA ILE A 744 -15.09 -29.94 -24.91
C ILE A 744 -13.81 -30.49 -24.25
N ALA A 745 -12.69 -29.79 -24.35
CA ALA A 745 -11.45 -30.20 -23.70
C ALA A 745 -11.57 -30.12 -22.16
N ALA A 746 -12.25 -29.09 -21.64
CA ALA A 746 -12.54 -28.95 -20.21
C ALA A 746 -13.45 -30.08 -19.70
N ALA A 747 -14.47 -30.47 -20.48
CA ALA A 747 -15.31 -31.63 -20.17
C ALA A 747 -14.51 -32.94 -20.09
N ARG A 748 -13.59 -33.17 -21.02
CA ARG A 748 -12.68 -34.33 -21.00
C ARG A 748 -11.73 -34.32 -19.80
N ALA A 749 -11.44 -33.13 -19.27
CA ALA A 749 -10.64 -32.93 -18.04
C ALA A 749 -11.49 -33.05 -16.75
N GLY A 750 -12.78 -33.42 -16.86
CA GLY A 750 -13.67 -33.67 -15.72
C GLY A 750 -14.47 -32.46 -15.24
N GLN A 751 -14.51 -31.37 -16.02
CA GLN A 751 -15.34 -30.19 -15.66
C GLN A 751 -16.79 -30.39 -16.14
N THR A 752 -17.74 -29.92 -15.35
CA THR A 752 -19.17 -29.97 -15.71
C THR A 752 -19.47 -28.87 -16.72
N ILE A 753 -20.00 -29.24 -17.90
CA ILE A 753 -20.40 -28.33 -18.97
C ILE A 753 -21.91 -28.27 -19.07
N ASP A 754 -22.44 -27.07 -19.17
CA ASP A 754 -23.85 -26.85 -19.45
C ASP A 754 -24.04 -26.61 -20.97
N PRO A 755 -24.79 -27.45 -21.69
CA PRO A 755 -25.07 -27.23 -23.10
C PRO A 755 -25.80 -25.91 -23.41
N ALA A 756 -26.42 -25.30 -22.40
CA ALA A 756 -27.07 -23.99 -22.52
C ALA A 756 -26.07 -22.82 -22.72
N TRP A 757 -24.76 -23.06 -22.50
CA TRP A 757 -23.72 -22.07 -22.77
C TRP A 757 -23.47 -21.84 -24.25
N ALA A 758 -23.95 -22.75 -25.11
CA ALA A 758 -23.76 -22.63 -26.56
C ALA A 758 -24.62 -21.51 -27.18
N ASP A 759 -24.01 -20.71 -28.02
CA ASP A 759 -24.62 -19.60 -28.75
C ASP A 759 -25.46 -20.02 -29.96
N THR A 760 -25.27 -21.25 -30.44
CA THR A 760 -25.99 -21.80 -31.58
C THR A 760 -26.43 -23.24 -31.35
N PRO A 761 -27.52 -23.71 -32.04
CA PRO A 761 -27.97 -25.11 -31.94
C PRO A 761 -26.90 -26.13 -32.40
N ALA A 762 -26.04 -25.75 -33.34
CA ALA A 762 -24.93 -26.57 -33.80
C ALA A 762 -23.88 -26.76 -32.70
N ASN A 763 -23.50 -25.69 -32.01
CA ASN A 763 -22.57 -25.70 -30.89
C ASN A 763 -23.13 -26.43 -29.68
N ALA A 764 -24.43 -26.27 -29.40
CA ALA A 764 -25.11 -27.05 -28.35
C ALA A 764 -25.05 -28.58 -28.58
N LYS A 765 -25.14 -29.01 -29.86
CA LYS A 765 -25.01 -30.41 -30.22
C LYS A 765 -23.57 -30.95 -30.05
N ARG A 766 -22.57 -30.07 -30.20
CA ARG A 766 -21.14 -30.43 -29.97
C ARG A 766 -20.79 -30.53 -28.49
N LEU A 767 -21.50 -29.78 -27.62
CA LEU A 767 -21.29 -29.77 -26.17
C LEU A 767 -22.08 -30.89 -25.45
N ARG A 768 -23.06 -31.52 -26.09
CA ARG A 768 -23.76 -32.73 -25.64
C ARG A 768 -22.96 -33.99 -25.97
#